data_0c93d2b6720ada9af69e535867b1f729
#
_entry.id   0c93d2b6720ada9af69e535867b1f729
#
_cell.length_a   1.000
_cell.length_b   1.000
_cell.length_c   1.000
_cell.angle_alpha   90.00
_cell.angle_beta   90.00
_cell.angle_gamma   90.00
#
_symmetry.space_group_name_H-M   'P 1'
#
loop_
_entity.id
_entity.type
_entity.pdbx_description
1 polymer ?
#
loop_
_entity_poly.entity_id
_entity_poly.type
_entity_poly.pdbx_seq_one_letter_code
_entity_poly.pdbx_strand_id
1 'polypeptide(L)'
;MPRAKQSMDGNTAAAHVAYAFTDVAAIYPITPSSPMADTVDQWSAAGLKNIFGNQVKVVEMESEAGAAGAVHGSLGTGAITTTFTASQGLLLMIPNMYKIAAEQLPCVFDVSARTVATQSLNIFGDHSDVMAVRQTGFAMLAESNPQEVMDLSPVAHLSAIEGHVPFVNFFDGFRTSHEIQKIEKWDYEDLKEMCNMEAVEAFRAKALNPEHPKMRGSHENGDVFFQHREACNPAYEALPAVVEKYMAKINEKLGTNYDLFNYYGAEDADRVIIAMGSICDVAEEVVDYLTAKGEKVGLVLVRLYRPWVSSALLKVLPKTVKKIAVLDRTKEPGSLGEPLYLDVATTLREAGMNDVVLTGGRYGLGSKDTPPSSVFAIYTELEKDAPKPRFTIGITDDVTNLSLPEVKPAPITSAPGTKECKFWGLGGDGTVGANKNSTKIIGDHTDKYIQAYFQYDSKKTGGVTISHLRFGDKPIRSPYYINQADFVACHNPAYIHMGMKMVQDVKPGGVFMINCQWTDAELDEHLNAADKKYIADNNIQLYTINAIDKAIEIGMGKRTNTILQSAFFKLADVMPIDDAVEYMKAAAKKSYGKKGDAVVQMNWKAIDAGLDAVHKVEVPASWSNPAADPAPKALKGPEALVKQIRDVMEPIARMDGDSLPVSAFEGNVNGEWEQGASAYEKRGTAVMVPEWNAEKCIQCNQCAFVCSHATIRPFCLTADEAAAAPESTKLADTKPKASEYKFTMAVSPLDCMGCGECVTVCPTAAIEMKPQESQADQQAAFDYCVENIRKKDNIPGVVSEVSVKGSQFNQPLLEFSGSCAGCAETSYARLITQLFGEKMFISNATGCSSIWGGTASISPYTTNKASGHGPAWINSLFEDNAEHGLGMQIGYETVRENLITKVEALKGKSADLDAAIEKFLETKNNTKANDAPAKALVAALEADGSAEAAEILKDKQYLAKKSFWIFG
;
A
#
# COMPACT_ATOMS: atom_id res chain seq x y z
N MET A 1 18.54 24.06 -27.54
CA MET A 1 17.07 24.30 -27.67
C MET A 1 16.49 23.98 -26.29
N PRO A 2 15.39 24.60 -25.87
CA PRO A 2 14.77 24.20 -24.60
C PRO A 2 14.38 22.71 -24.67
N ARG A 3 14.62 21.98 -23.59
CA ARG A 3 14.28 20.57 -23.52
C ARG A 3 12.77 20.37 -23.65
N ALA A 4 12.35 19.23 -24.19
CA ALA A 4 10.94 18.88 -24.28
C ALA A 4 10.35 18.69 -22.88
N LYS A 5 9.19 19.31 -22.61
CA LYS A 5 8.41 19.10 -21.37
C LYS A 5 7.42 17.97 -21.56
N GLN A 6 7.32 17.13 -20.56
CA GLN A 6 6.40 15.99 -20.55
C GLN A 6 5.87 15.74 -19.14
N SER A 7 4.58 15.42 -19.06
CA SER A 7 3.96 14.98 -17.80
C SER A 7 4.33 13.52 -17.51
N MET A 8 5.11 13.27 -16.45
CA MET A 8 5.53 11.92 -16.06
C MET A 8 5.79 11.80 -14.56
N ASP A 9 5.87 10.59 -14.07
CA ASP A 9 6.21 10.28 -12.67
C ASP A 9 7.71 9.98 -12.50
N GLY A 10 8.15 9.88 -11.24
CA GLY A 10 9.55 9.63 -10.90
C GLY A 10 10.06 8.29 -11.43
N ASN A 11 9.25 7.22 -11.39
CA ASN A 11 9.64 5.93 -11.98
C ASN A 11 9.90 6.04 -13.49
N THR A 12 9.04 6.73 -14.20
CA THR A 12 9.21 6.95 -15.65
C THR A 12 10.43 7.81 -15.94
N ALA A 13 10.73 8.80 -15.10
CA ALA A 13 11.91 9.63 -15.20
C ALA A 13 13.20 8.81 -15.01
N ALA A 14 13.27 8.00 -13.95
CA ALA A 14 14.40 7.10 -13.69
C ALA A 14 14.59 6.09 -14.82
N ALA A 15 13.51 5.43 -15.24
CA ALA A 15 13.54 4.48 -16.36
C ALA A 15 14.07 5.09 -17.65
N HIS A 16 13.71 6.36 -17.95
CA HIS A 16 14.19 7.08 -19.14
C HIS A 16 15.71 7.24 -19.14
N VAL A 17 16.27 7.61 -17.98
CA VAL A 17 17.71 7.78 -17.83
C VAL A 17 18.42 6.42 -17.82
N ALA A 18 17.92 5.46 -17.02
CA ALA A 18 18.51 4.13 -16.93
C ALA A 18 18.57 3.44 -18.29
N TYR A 19 17.51 3.54 -19.10
CA TYR A 19 17.48 2.99 -20.46
C TYR A 19 18.63 3.52 -21.33
N ALA A 20 18.94 4.81 -21.21
CA ALA A 20 20.00 5.44 -22.01
C ALA A 20 21.37 4.81 -21.76
N PHE A 21 21.70 4.45 -20.53
CA PHE A 21 23.02 3.96 -20.12
C PHE A 21 23.15 2.45 -19.97
N THR A 22 22.13 1.67 -20.29
CA THR A 22 22.04 0.24 -19.98
C THR A 22 22.16 -0.62 -21.22
N ASP A 23 23.04 -1.63 -21.21
CA ASP A 23 23.07 -2.73 -22.20
C ASP A 23 22.08 -3.85 -21.79
N VAL A 24 22.06 -4.20 -20.50
CA VAL A 24 21.23 -5.28 -19.95
C VAL A 24 20.49 -4.78 -18.70
N ALA A 25 19.18 -4.99 -18.64
CA ALA A 25 18.37 -4.82 -17.44
C ALA A 25 17.96 -6.21 -16.92
N ALA A 26 18.50 -6.62 -15.76
CA ALA A 26 18.10 -7.86 -15.11
C ALA A 26 17.13 -7.50 -13.96
N ILE A 27 15.89 -7.98 -14.05
CA ILE A 27 14.78 -7.51 -13.24
C ILE A 27 14.06 -8.63 -12.49
N TYR A 28 13.49 -8.28 -11.37
CA TYR A 28 12.38 -8.98 -10.73
C TYR A 28 11.48 -7.91 -10.11
N PRO A 29 10.32 -7.63 -10.74
CA PRO A 29 9.51 -6.46 -10.39
C PRO A 29 8.94 -6.52 -8.96
N ILE A 30 9.10 -5.43 -8.21
CA ILE A 30 8.52 -5.25 -6.87
C ILE A 30 7.94 -3.84 -6.74
N THR A 31 6.73 -3.74 -6.18
CA THR A 31 6.09 -2.44 -5.90
C THR A 31 6.89 -1.65 -4.84
N PRO A 32 7.17 -0.34 -5.02
CA PRO A 32 6.66 0.58 -6.05
C PRO A 32 7.59 0.76 -7.26
N SER A 33 8.68 -0.01 -7.41
CA SER A 33 9.66 0.12 -8.50
C SER A 33 9.24 -0.58 -9.80
N SER A 34 8.25 -1.48 -9.77
CA SER A 34 7.79 -2.25 -10.93
C SER A 34 7.55 -1.41 -12.20
N PRO A 35 6.98 -0.19 -12.15
CA PRO A 35 6.77 0.60 -13.35
C PRO A 35 8.06 0.99 -14.09
N MET A 36 9.22 1.05 -13.42
CA MET A 36 10.51 1.25 -14.09
C MET A 36 10.84 0.07 -14.99
N ALA A 37 10.76 -1.15 -14.46
CA ALA A 37 11.01 -2.38 -15.20
C ALA A 37 10.03 -2.55 -16.37
N ASP A 38 8.73 -2.37 -16.12
CA ASP A 38 7.67 -2.45 -17.14
C ASP A 38 7.92 -1.46 -18.29
N THR A 39 8.33 -0.24 -17.96
CA THR A 39 8.58 0.82 -18.93
C THR A 39 9.81 0.52 -19.79
N VAL A 40 10.90 0.06 -19.18
CA VAL A 40 12.12 -0.34 -19.89
C VAL A 40 11.85 -1.51 -20.84
N ASP A 41 11.06 -2.52 -20.40
CA ASP A 41 10.67 -3.65 -21.25
C ASP A 41 9.82 -3.21 -22.45
N GLN A 42 8.82 -2.35 -22.21
CA GLN A 42 7.99 -1.78 -23.28
C GLN A 42 8.80 -1.01 -24.31
N TRP A 43 9.76 -0.18 -23.88
CA TRP A 43 10.63 0.58 -24.79
C TRP A 43 11.60 -0.30 -25.55
N SER A 44 12.12 -1.34 -24.89
CA SER A 44 12.94 -2.35 -25.57
C SER A 44 12.13 -3.07 -26.66
N ALA A 45 10.94 -3.55 -26.33
CA ALA A 45 10.04 -4.21 -27.29
C ALA A 45 9.62 -3.29 -28.45
N ALA A 46 9.52 -1.97 -28.20
CA ALA A 46 9.24 -0.97 -29.21
C ALA A 46 10.45 -0.60 -30.09
N GLY A 47 11.64 -1.10 -29.78
CA GLY A 47 12.85 -0.88 -30.57
C GLY A 47 13.62 0.39 -30.24
N LEU A 48 13.36 1.02 -29.08
CA LEU A 48 14.12 2.19 -28.62
C LEU A 48 15.61 1.81 -28.48
N LYS A 49 16.47 2.73 -28.83
CA LYS A 49 17.93 2.52 -28.73
C LYS A 49 18.50 3.36 -27.59
N ASN A 50 19.44 2.78 -26.85
CA ASN A 50 20.24 3.45 -25.83
C ASN A 50 21.32 4.34 -26.48
N ILE A 51 22.13 5.02 -25.69
CA ILE A 51 23.21 5.89 -26.18
C ILE A 51 24.33 5.12 -26.91
N PHE A 52 24.41 3.81 -26.71
CA PHE A 52 25.38 2.95 -27.42
C PHE A 52 24.83 2.45 -28.77
N GLY A 53 23.58 2.81 -29.14
CA GLY A 53 22.93 2.47 -30.40
C GLY A 53 22.27 1.09 -30.44
N ASN A 54 22.09 0.44 -29.28
CA ASN A 54 21.50 -0.87 -29.11
C ASN A 54 20.16 -0.82 -28.36
N GLN A 55 19.32 -1.83 -28.58
CA GLN A 55 18.17 -2.06 -27.69
C GLN A 55 18.69 -2.63 -26.35
N VAL A 56 18.07 -2.25 -25.24
CA VAL A 56 18.35 -2.83 -23.94
C VAL A 56 17.85 -4.28 -23.92
N LYS A 57 18.68 -5.20 -23.49
CA LYS A 57 18.25 -6.58 -23.26
C LYS A 57 17.62 -6.69 -21.87
N VAL A 58 16.32 -6.91 -21.83
CA VAL A 58 15.60 -7.13 -20.55
C VAL A 58 15.52 -8.63 -20.29
N VAL A 59 15.83 -9.04 -19.04
CA VAL A 59 15.67 -10.41 -18.57
C VAL A 59 15.00 -10.39 -17.19
N GLU A 60 13.88 -11.09 -17.08
CA GLU A 60 13.18 -11.28 -15.81
C GLU A 60 13.64 -12.58 -15.18
N MET A 61 13.98 -12.50 -13.90
CA MET A 61 14.52 -13.60 -13.11
C MET A 61 13.45 -14.17 -12.18
N GLU A 62 13.79 -15.17 -11.38
CA GLU A 62 12.90 -15.84 -10.43
C GLU A 62 12.86 -15.20 -9.04
N SER A 63 13.82 -14.30 -8.77
CA SER A 63 13.92 -13.54 -7.52
C SER A 63 14.88 -12.37 -7.67
N GLU A 64 14.84 -11.43 -6.72
CA GLU A 64 15.80 -10.32 -6.69
C GLU A 64 17.24 -10.79 -6.48
N ALA A 65 17.46 -11.87 -5.70
CA ALA A 65 18.79 -12.48 -5.57
C ALA A 65 19.29 -12.99 -6.91
N GLY A 66 18.42 -13.64 -7.71
CA GLY A 66 18.73 -14.08 -9.07
C GLY A 66 19.00 -12.89 -10.00
N ALA A 67 18.20 -11.82 -9.91
CA ALA A 67 18.43 -10.59 -10.66
C ALA A 67 19.80 -9.98 -10.36
N ALA A 68 20.17 -9.86 -9.07
CA ALA A 68 21.48 -9.35 -8.67
C ALA A 68 22.63 -10.26 -9.14
N GLY A 69 22.42 -11.57 -9.15
CA GLY A 69 23.36 -12.55 -9.72
C GLY A 69 23.55 -12.34 -11.23
N ALA A 70 22.47 -12.13 -11.96
CA ALA A 70 22.50 -11.82 -13.40
C ALA A 70 23.18 -10.47 -13.69
N VAL A 71 22.92 -9.42 -12.85
CA VAL A 71 23.65 -8.14 -12.93
C VAL A 71 25.14 -8.35 -12.75
N HIS A 72 25.55 -9.05 -11.68
CA HIS A 72 26.97 -9.32 -11.39
C HIS A 72 27.67 -10.07 -12.54
N GLY A 73 27.04 -11.16 -13.06
CA GLY A 73 27.59 -11.93 -14.16
C GLY A 73 27.69 -11.13 -15.47
N SER A 74 26.67 -10.36 -15.78
CA SER A 74 26.63 -9.49 -16.97
C SER A 74 27.71 -8.40 -16.93
N LEU A 75 27.88 -7.73 -15.79
CA LEU A 75 28.96 -6.76 -15.57
C LEU A 75 30.34 -7.43 -15.71
N GLY A 76 30.51 -8.65 -15.17
CA GLY A 76 31.76 -9.41 -15.27
C GLY A 76 32.19 -9.67 -16.72
N THR A 77 31.25 -9.73 -17.65
CA THR A 77 31.50 -9.93 -19.09
C THR A 77 31.45 -8.65 -19.92
N GLY A 78 31.36 -7.47 -19.28
CA GLY A 78 31.56 -6.17 -19.91
C GLY A 78 30.28 -5.48 -20.40
N ALA A 79 29.11 -5.96 -20.06
CA ALA A 79 27.86 -5.25 -20.34
C ALA A 79 27.52 -4.30 -19.17
N ILE A 80 27.21 -3.04 -19.47
CA ILE A 80 26.72 -2.11 -18.45
C ILE A 80 25.29 -2.53 -18.10
N THR A 81 25.07 -2.84 -16.82
CA THR A 81 23.85 -3.51 -16.37
C THR A 81 23.20 -2.76 -15.23
N THR A 82 21.87 -2.69 -15.26
CA THR A 82 21.03 -2.00 -14.28
C THR A 82 19.95 -2.94 -13.76
N THR A 83 19.42 -2.66 -12.56
CA THR A 83 18.21 -3.28 -12.01
C THR A 83 17.35 -2.27 -11.29
N PHE A 84 16.07 -2.62 -11.10
CA PHE A 84 15.04 -1.81 -10.44
C PHE A 84 14.45 -2.62 -9.29
N THR A 85 14.48 -2.07 -8.08
CA THR A 85 14.08 -2.82 -6.89
C THR A 85 13.61 -1.92 -5.74
N ALA A 86 13.19 -2.53 -4.64
CA ALA A 86 12.78 -1.88 -3.39
C ALA A 86 12.72 -2.90 -2.25
N SER A 87 12.68 -2.42 -0.98
CA SER A 87 12.30 -3.20 0.20
C SER A 87 13.09 -4.51 0.37
N GLN A 88 12.37 -5.61 0.65
CA GLN A 88 12.97 -6.94 0.77
C GLN A 88 13.79 -7.34 -0.45
N GLY A 89 13.34 -6.94 -1.65
CA GLY A 89 14.08 -7.21 -2.88
C GLY A 89 15.48 -6.62 -2.87
N LEU A 90 15.63 -5.37 -2.43
CA LEU A 90 16.95 -4.74 -2.28
C LEU A 90 17.81 -5.48 -1.23
N LEU A 91 17.19 -5.93 -0.13
CA LEU A 91 17.90 -6.67 0.92
C LEU A 91 18.38 -8.04 0.43
N LEU A 92 17.61 -8.74 -0.40
CA LEU A 92 18.00 -10.02 -1.02
C LEU A 92 19.20 -9.86 -1.97
N MET A 93 19.45 -8.67 -2.49
CA MET A 93 20.59 -8.37 -3.35
C MET A 93 21.91 -8.12 -2.58
N ILE A 94 21.88 -7.91 -1.25
CA ILE A 94 23.03 -7.50 -0.43
C ILE A 94 24.29 -8.35 -0.69
N PRO A 95 24.27 -9.69 -0.70
CA PRO A 95 25.48 -10.47 -0.94
C PRO A 95 26.15 -10.16 -2.29
N ASN A 96 25.36 -9.97 -3.34
CA ASN A 96 25.87 -9.58 -4.66
C ASN A 96 26.32 -8.12 -4.69
N MET A 97 25.64 -7.21 -3.95
CA MET A 97 26.07 -5.81 -3.85
C MET A 97 27.49 -5.70 -3.27
N TYR A 98 27.79 -6.43 -2.20
CA TYR A 98 29.17 -6.47 -1.65
C TYR A 98 30.21 -6.92 -2.70
N LYS A 99 29.89 -7.93 -3.51
CA LYS A 99 30.77 -8.42 -4.58
C LYS A 99 30.94 -7.39 -5.70
N ILE A 100 29.84 -6.86 -6.21
CA ILE A 100 29.86 -5.85 -7.28
C ILE A 100 30.69 -4.62 -6.88
N ALA A 101 30.48 -4.12 -5.66
CA ALA A 101 31.23 -2.98 -5.13
C ALA A 101 32.73 -3.28 -4.95
N ALA A 102 33.04 -4.44 -4.34
CA ALA A 102 34.44 -4.83 -4.11
C ALA A 102 35.19 -5.14 -5.41
N GLU A 103 34.51 -5.60 -6.43
CA GLU A 103 35.06 -5.86 -7.77
C GLU A 103 35.10 -4.59 -8.64
N GLN A 104 34.66 -3.45 -8.11
CA GLN A 104 34.65 -2.14 -8.79
C GLN A 104 33.93 -2.18 -10.16
N LEU A 105 32.76 -2.79 -10.18
CA LEU A 105 31.94 -2.94 -11.37
C LEU A 105 30.92 -1.78 -11.48
N PRO A 106 30.89 -1.04 -12.60
CA PRO A 106 30.00 0.10 -12.78
C PRO A 106 28.57 -0.35 -13.03
N CYS A 107 27.66 -0.06 -12.11
CA CYS A 107 26.22 -0.23 -12.33
C CYS A 107 25.41 0.75 -11.49
N VAL A 108 24.12 0.85 -11.80
CA VAL A 108 23.16 1.60 -10.99
C VAL A 108 22.00 0.68 -10.64
N PHE A 109 21.64 0.68 -9.37
CA PHE A 109 20.40 0.13 -8.86
C PHE A 109 19.44 1.30 -8.62
N ASP A 110 18.39 1.43 -9.43
CA ASP A 110 17.38 2.44 -9.22
C ASP A 110 16.35 1.93 -8.23
N VAL A 111 16.15 2.67 -7.14
CA VAL A 111 15.36 2.22 -5.99
C VAL A 111 14.27 3.22 -5.66
N SER A 112 13.01 2.80 -5.81
CA SER A 112 11.87 3.51 -5.22
C SER A 112 11.76 3.08 -3.76
N ALA A 113 12.41 3.81 -2.86
CA ALA A 113 12.65 3.41 -1.47
C ALA A 113 11.34 3.08 -0.72
N ARG A 114 11.30 1.90 -0.10
CA ARG A 114 10.11 1.33 0.54
C ARG A 114 10.44 0.69 1.88
N THR A 115 9.45 0.69 2.81
CA THR A 115 9.53 -0.02 4.08
C THR A 115 10.00 -1.47 3.91
N VAL A 116 10.74 -1.97 4.88
CA VAL A 116 11.00 -3.40 5.06
C VAL A 116 9.94 -3.97 5.99
N ALA A 117 9.44 -5.18 5.70
CA ALA A 117 8.46 -5.84 6.56
C ALA A 117 9.01 -6.07 7.98
N THR A 118 8.20 -5.76 8.99
CA THR A 118 8.51 -5.94 10.41
C THR A 118 7.38 -6.72 11.10
N GLN A 119 6.70 -6.16 12.10
CA GLN A 119 5.51 -6.79 12.71
C GLN A 119 4.32 -6.89 11.75
N SER A 120 4.34 -6.13 10.68
CA SER A 120 3.39 -6.22 9.57
C SER A 120 4.06 -5.79 8.26
N LEU A 121 3.47 -6.23 7.15
CA LEU A 121 3.85 -5.79 5.82
C LEU A 121 3.30 -4.39 5.56
N ASN A 122 4.13 -3.50 5.03
CA ASN A 122 3.72 -2.22 4.47
C ASN A 122 4.40 -2.04 3.11
N ILE A 123 3.65 -1.62 2.09
CA ILE A 123 4.17 -1.45 0.73
C ILE A 123 4.56 -0.01 0.41
N PHE A 124 4.30 0.93 1.34
CA PHE A 124 4.54 2.35 1.12
C PHE A 124 5.98 2.77 1.45
N GLY A 125 6.33 3.99 1.05
CA GLY A 125 7.71 4.45 1.06
C GLY A 125 8.25 4.83 2.43
N ASP A 126 9.49 4.47 2.68
CA ASP A 126 10.44 5.09 3.60
C ASP A 126 11.86 4.66 3.21
N HIS A 127 12.87 4.99 4.00
CA HIS A 127 14.27 4.71 3.69
C HIS A 127 14.82 3.47 4.40
N SER A 128 13.99 2.60 4.96
CA SER A 128 14.45 1.42 5.71
C SER A 128 15.31 0.49 4.85
N ASP A 129 14.94 0.30 3.59
CA ASP A 129 15.65 -0.55 2.65
C ASP A 129 17.01 0.03 2.23
N VAL A 130 17.06 1.28 1.79
CA VAL A 130 18.30 1.93 1.35
C VAL A 130 19.28 2.12 2.51
N MET A 131 18.77 2.38 3.73
CA MET A 131 19.63 2.47 4.91
C MET A 131 20.20 1.11 5.31
N ALA A 132 19.48 0.01 5.07
CA ALA A 132 20.00 -1.34 5.32
C ALA A 132 21.19 -1.70 4.41
N VAL A 133 21.28 -1.15 3.22
CA VAL A 133 22.36 -1.45 2.25
C VAL A 133 23.50 -0.43 2.25
N ARG A 134 23.44 0.62 3.07
CA ARG A 134 24.44 1.72 3.11
C ARG A 134 25.88 1.31 3.34
N GLN A 135 26.10 0.10 3.85
CA GLN A 135 27.44 -0.42 4.15
C GLN A 135 27.99 -1.37 3.07
N THR A 136 27.24 -1.61 1.98
CA THR A 136 27.66 -2.58 0.94
C THR A 136 28.80 -2.10 0.06
N GLY A 137 29.10 -0.81 0.08
CA GLY A 137 30.07 -0.17 -0.78
C GLY A 137 29.46 0.47 -2.04
N PHE A 138 28.16 0.41 -2.24
CA PHE A 138 27.49 1.23 -3.23
C PHE A 138 27.50 2.70 -2.81
N ALA A 139 27.81 3.59 -3.74
CA ALA A 139 27.52 4.99 -3.57
C ALA A 139 26.02 5.22 -3.54
N MET A 140 25.54 6.28 -2.87
CA MET A 140 24.12 6.52 -2.67
C MET A 140 23.76 7.95 -3.02
N LEU A 141 22.92 8.13 -4.03
CA LEU A 141 22.42 9.42 -4.48
C LEU A 141 20.91 9.52 -4.19
N ALA A 142 20.47 10.57 -3.50
CA ALA A 142 19.10 10.84 -3.10
C ALA A 142 18.47 11.96 -3.92
N GLU A 143 17.21 11.78 -4.31
CA GLU A 143 16.45 12.70 -5.16
C GLU A 143 15.10 13.04 -4.51
N SER A 144 14.63 14.28 -4.62
CA SER A 144 13.46 14.78 -3.89
C SER A 144 12.15 14.71 -4.67
N ASN A 145 12.19 14.91 -6.00
CA ASN A 145 10.99 15.02 -6.83
C ASN A 145 11.27 14.48 -8.26
N PRO A 146 10.24 14.30 -9.10
CA PRO A 146 10.41 13.76 -10.45
C PRO A 146 11.36 14.53 -11.36
N GLN A 147 11.45 15.87 -11.22
CA GLN A 147 12.42 16.65 -11.99
C GLN A 147 13.86 16.35 -11.55
N GLU A 148 14.10 16.26 -10.24
CA GLU A 148 15.42 15.89 -9.72
C GLU A 148 15.81 14.45 -10.12
N VAL A 149 14.85 13.52 -10.13
CA VAL A 149 15.09 12.16 -10.66
C VAL A 149 15.56 12.23 -12.11
N MET A 150 14.89 13.01 -12.95
CA MET A 150 15.30 13.21 -14.34
C MET A 150 16.69 13.86 -14.46
N ASP A 151 16.99 14.82 -13.59
CA ASP A 151 18.22 15.62 -13.68
C ASP A 151 19.43 14.94 -13.04
N LEU A 152 19.26 14.21 -11.93
CA LEU A 152 20.35 13.65 -11.13
C LEU A 152 20.62 12.16 -11.39
N SER A 153 19.63 11.37 -11.83
CA SER A 153 19.92 9.97 -12.21
C SER A 153 21.06 9.86 -13.25
N PRO A 154 21.22 10.77 -14.23
CA PRO A 154 22.42 10.74 -15.09
C PRO A 154 23.73 10.87 -14.32
N VAL A 155 23.76 11.62 -13.21
CA VAL A 155 24.97 11.76 -12.39
C VAL A 155 25.37 10.40 -11.82
N ALA A 156 24.42 9.60 -11.33
CA ALA A 156 24.70 8.26 -10.82
C ALA A 156 25.30 7.34 -11.89
N HIS A 157 24.68 7.28 -13.08
CA HIS A 157 25.17 6.45 -14.19
C HIS A 157 26.55 6.90 -14.70
N LEU A 158 26.73 8.20 -14.96
CA LEU A 158 27.98 8.75 -15.46
C LEU A 158 29.13 8.60 -14.44
N SER A 159 28.82 8.79 -13.14
CA SER A 159 29.81 8.64 -12.07
C SER A 159 30.16 7.17 -11.83
N ALA A 160 29.19 6.26 -11.95
CA ALA A 160 29.47 4.82 -11.86
C ALA A 160 30.42 4.37 -12.98
N ILE A 161 30.16 4.80 -14.23
CA ILE A 161 30.99 4.45 -15.39
C ILE A 161 32.43 5.00 -15.24
N GLU A 162 32.60 6.24 -14.83
CA GLU A 162 33.94 6.87 -14.73
C GLU A 162 34.67 6.48 -13.46
N GLY A 163 33.94 6.42 -12.32
CA GLY A 163 34.51 6.15 -11.00
C GLY A 163 34.69 4.67 -10.67
N HIS A 164 34.12 3.77 -11.46
CA HIS A 164 34.10 2.34 -11.22
C HIS A 164 33.55 1.96 -9.82
N VAL A 165 32.61 2.74 -9.28
CA VAL A 165 31.88 2.48 -8.07
C VAL A 165 30.40 2.36 -8.41
N PRO A 166 29.72 1.29 -8.01
CA PRO A 166 28.28 1.14 -8.27
C PRO A 166 27.46 2.11 -7.42
N PHE A 167 26.26 2.47 -7.91
CA PHE A 167 25.36 3.39 -7.24
C PHE A 167 24.02 2.74 -6.88
N VAL A 168 23.48 3.10 -5.71
CA VAL A 168 22.05 3.12 -5.42
C VAL A 168 21.58 4.53 -5.71
N ASN A 169 20.79 4.68 -6.76
CA ASN A 169 20.09 5.89 -7.11
C ASN A 169 18.68 5.77 -6.54
N PHE A 170 18.28 6.60 -5.57
CA PHE A 170 17.03 6.38 -4.85
C PHE A 170 16.22 7.64 -4.62
N PHE A 171 14.93 7.44 -4.63
CA PHE A 171 13.92 8.45 -4.35
C PHE A 171 12.76 7.80 -3.59
N ASP A 172 11.92 8.62 -2.98
CA ASP A 172 10.85 8.15 -2.13
C ASP A 172 9.81 7.33 -2.90
N GLY A 173 9.61 6.08 -2.48
CA GLY A 173 8.56 5.23 -3.01
C GLY A 173 7.18 5.84 -2.77
N PHE A 174 6.30 5.71 -3.75
CA PHE A 174 4.98 6.33 -3.87
C PHE A 174 5.02 7.86 -3.95
N ARG A 175 5.68 8.56 -3.03
CA ARG A 175 5.71 10.04 -3.03
C ARG A 175 6.37 10.59 -4.30
N THR A 176 7.63 10.27 -4.55
CA THR A 176 8.32 10.70 -5.78
C THR A 176 8.07 9.75 -6.92
N SER A 177 8.11 8.43 -6.65
CA SER A 177 8.02 7.42 -7.71
C SER A 177 6.71 7.43 -8.50
N HIS A 178 5.59 7.81 -7.87
CA HIS A 178 4.26 7.86 -8.48
C HIS A 178 3.68 9.27 -8.58
N GLU A 179 4.39 10.29 -8.13
CA GLU A 179 3.99 11.68 -8.28
C GLU A 179 4.16 12.12 -9.72
N ILE A 180 3.09 12.61 -10.35
CA ILE A 180 3.14 13.12 -11.72
C ILE A 180 3.41 14.62 -11.68
N GLN A 181 4.46 15.04 -12.36
CA GLN A 181 4.80 16.45 -12.62
C GLN A 181 5.01 16.68 -14.11
N LYS A 182 4.90 17.93 -14.55
CA LYS A 182 5.33 18.36 -15.90
C LYS A 182 6.80 18.75 -15.82
N ILE A 183 7.67 17.85 -16.27
CA ILE A 183 9.12 17.96 -16.14
C ILE A 183 9.80 18.12 -17.49
N GLU A 184 11.01 18.67 -17.49
CA GLU A 184 11.89 18.74 -18.63
C GLU A 184 12.69 17.45 -18.77
N LYS A 185 12.66 16.85 -19.95
CA LYS A 185 13.24 15.54 -20.25
C LYS A 185 14.56 15.66 -20.99
N TRP A 186 15.54 14.81 -20.67
CA TRP A 186 16.78 14.68 -21.44
C TRP A 186 16.56 14.08 -22.83
N ASP A 187 17.25 14.62 -23.82
CA ASP A 187 17.49 13.94 -25.08
C ASP A 187 18.70 13.00 -24.96
N TYR A 188 18.65 11.84 -25.59
CA TYR A 188 19.73 10.84 -25.49
C TYR A 188 21.05 11.31 -26.08
N GLU A 189 21.02 12.26 -27.03
CA GLU A 189 22.24 12.88 -27.57
C GLU A 189 22.98 13.72 -26.52
N ASP A 190 22.25 14.46 -25.67
CA ASP A 190 22.85 15.20 -24.55
C ASP A 190 23.49 14.23 -23.51
N LEU A 191 22.81 13.13 -23.19
CA LEU A 191 23.33 12.12 -22.27
C LEU A 191 24.59 11.44 -22.84
N LYS A 192 24.58 11.16 -24.13
CA LYS A 192 25.74 10.61 -24.85
C LYS A 192 26.94 11.54 -24.86
N GLU A 193 26.72 12.84 -25.11
CA GLU A 193 27.77 13.86 -25.07
C GLU A 193 28.45 13.95 -23.69
N MET A 194 27.69 13.80 -22.62
CA MET A 194 28.23 13.83 -21.26
C MET A 194 28.98 12.56 -20.87
N CYS A 195 28.69 11.42 -21.53
CA CYS A 195 29.26 10.13 -21.21
C CYS A 195 30.75 10.03 -21.53
N ASN A 196 31.53 9.55 -20.57
CA ASN A 196 32.95 9.23 -20.82
C ASN A 196 33.07 7.86 -21.53
N MET A 197 33.07 7.91 -22.87
CA MET A 197 33.15 6.71 -23.70
C MET A 197 34.48 5.96 -23.55
N GLU A 198 35.58 6.65 -23.24
CA GLU A 198 36.87 6.01 -22.94
C GLU A 198 36.78 5.11 -21.67
N ALA A 199 36.03 5.58 -20.66
CA ALA A 199 35.78 4.77 -19.46
C ALA A 199 34.93 3.53 -19.76
N VAL A 200 33.93 3.65 -20.66
CA VAL A 200 33.14 2.51 -21.14
C VAL A 200 34.03 1.48 -21.87
N GLU A 201 34.90 1.95 -22.78
CA GLU A 201 35.85 1.08 -23.48
C GLU A 201 36.87 0.43 -22.54
N ALA A 202 37.37 1.17 -21.56
CA ALA A 202 38.29 0.66 -20.54
C ALA A 202 37.62 -0.41 -19.65
N PHE A 203 36.35 -0.21 -19.29
CA PHE A 203 35.56 -1.23 -18.56
C PHE A 203 35.41 -2.52 -19.40
N ARG A 204 35.01 -2.39 -20.66
CA ARG A 204 34.84 -3.54 -21.58
C ARG A 204 36.16 -4.27 -21.85
N ALA A 205 37.26 -3.56 -21.96
CA ALA A 205 38.60 -4.13 -22.15
C ALA A 205 39.08 -4.96 -20.93
N LYS A 206 38.58 -4.66 -19.72
CA LYS A 206 38.86 -5.40 -18.48
C LYS A 206 37.90 -6.58 -18.24
N ALA A 207 36.86 -6.76 -19.06
CA ALA A 207 35.89 -7.83 -18.91
C ALA A 207 36.55 -9.20 -18.96
N LEU A 208 35.94 -10.16 -18.26
CA LEU A 208 36.36 -11.56 -18.34
C LEU A 208 36.09 -12.13 -19.74
N ASN A 209 37.15 -12.61 -20.38
CA ASN A 209 37.06 -13.16 -21.73
C ASN A 209 38.08 -14.28 -21.92
N PRO A 210 37.71 -15.44 -22.52
CA PRO A 210 38.64 -16.51 -22.84
C PRO A 210 39.82 -16.10 -23.71
N GLU A 211 39.70 -15.05 -24.53
CA GLU A 211 40.78 -14.52 -25.37
C GLU A 211 41.92 -13.90 -24.54
N HIS A 212 41.64 -13.46 -23.31
CA HIS A 212 42.61 -12.97 -22.35
C HIS A 212 42.20 -13.42 -20.94
N PRO A 213 42.41 -14.70 -20.59
CA PRO A 213 41.83 -15.32 -19.43
C PRO A 213 42.36 -14.71 -18.12
N LYS A 214 41.43 -14.38 -17.23
CA LYS A 214 41.69 -13.87 -15.87
C LYS A 214 40.72 -14.52 -14.88
N MET A 215 41.10 -14.52 -13.61
CA MET A 215 40.29 -14.99 -12.50
C MET A 215 39.82 -13.78 -11.68
N ARG A 216 38.57 -13.80 -11.23
CA ARG A 216 38.00 -12.80 -10.31
C ARG A 216 37.16 -13.51 -9.24
N GLY A 217 37.03 -12.89 -8.06
CA GLY A 217 36.27 -13.45 -6.94
C GLY A 217 36.95 -14.65 -6.28
N SER A 218 38.28 -14.59 -6.14
CA SER A 218 39.12 -15.63 -5.54
C SER A 218 38.85 -15.83 -4.04
N HIS A 219 39.45 -16.88 -3.46
CA HIS A 219 39.51 -17.13 -2.03
C HIS A 219 40.81 -16.55 -1.44
N GLU A 220 40.71 -15.86 -0.32
CA GLU A 220 41.82 -15.27 0.39
C GLU A 220 41.89 -15.76 1.84
N ASN A 221 43.13 -15.93 2.35
CA ASN A 221 43.36 -16.24 3.74
C ASN A 221 43.28 -14.99 4.62
N GLY A 222 43.16 -15.20 5.93
CA GLY A 222 43.04 -14.12 6.91
C GLY A 222 44.20 -13.15 6.99
N ASP A 223 45.39 -13.54 6.52
CA ASP A 223 46.62 -12.74 6.52
C ASP A 223 46.68 -11.68 5.40
N VAL A 224 45.82 -11.78 4.37
CA VAL A 224 45.80 -10.84 3.22
C VAL A 224 44.45 -10.16 2.95
N PHE A 225 43.35 -10.72 3.41
CA PHE A 225 42.01 -10.19 3.14
C PHE A 225 41.83 -8.74 3.61
N PHE A 226 42.34 -8.38 4.78
CA PHE A 226 42.18 -7.03 5.31
C PHE A 226 42.89 -5.99 4.44
N GLN A 227 44.15 -6.25 4.07
CA GLN A 227 44.93 -5.36 3.21
C GLN A 227 44.25 -5.16 1.85
N HIS A 228 43.69 -6.23 1.29
CA HIS A 228 42.99 -6.16 0.02
C HIS A 228 41.68 -5.37 0.13
N ARG A 229 40.96 -5.49 1.26
CA ARG A 229 39.76 -4.65 1.53
C ARG A 229 40.10 -3.17 1.65
N GLU A 230 41.22 -2.80 2.23
CA GLU A 230 41.69 -1.41 2.35
C GLU A 230 42.17 -0.82 1.01
N ALA A 231 42.55 -1.66 0.04
CA ALA A 231 43.03 -1.21 -1.26
C ALA A 231 41.96 -0.49 -2.12
N CYS A 232 40.68 -0.58 -1.77
CA CYS A 232 39.61 0.15 -2.45
C CYS A 232 39.44 1.61 -2.00
N ASN A 233 40.08 2.03 -0.86
CA ASN A 233 39.90 3.37 -0.28
C ASN A 233 40.13 4.52 -1.28
N PRO A 234 41.19 4.52 -2.13
CA PRO A 234 41.40 5.61 -3.09
C PRO A 234 40.26 5.80 -4.09
N ALA A 235 39.51 4.74 -4.46
CA ALA A 235 38.38 4.87 -5.37
C ALA A 235 37.24 5.65 -4.70
N TYR A 236 36.96 5.38 -3.42
CA TYR A 236 35.93 6.10 -2.66
C TYR A 236 36.35 7.54 -2.33
N GLU A 237 37.64 7.80 -2.10
CA GLU A 237 38.16 9.15 -1.89
C GLU A 237 38.07 10.01 -3.15
N ALA A 238 38.26 9.41 -4.32
CA ALA A 238 38.20 10.12 -5.61
C ALA A 238 36.77 10.35 -6.12
N LEU A 239 35.81 9.50 -5.71
CA LEU A 239 34.45 9.49 -6.25
C LEU A 239 33.69 10.81 -6.07
N PRO A 240 33.74 11.52 -4.92
CA PRO A 240 33.04 12.80 -4.76
C PRO A 240 33.40 13.82 -5.84
N ALA A 241 34.65 13.93 -6.21
CA ALA A 241 35.09 14.84 -7.28
C ALA A 241 34.53 14.45 -8.66
N VAL A 242 34.34 13.15 -8.91
CA VAL A 242 33.67 12.67 -10.14
C VAL A 242 32.19 13.05 -10.12
N VAL A 243 31.51 12.89 -8.97
CA VAL A 243 30.11 13.29 -8.80
C VAL A 243 29.96 14.80 -9.00
N GLU A 244 30.78 15.62 -8.34
CA GLU A 244 30.78 17.09 -8.50
C GLU A 244 31.00 17.51 -9.97
N LYS A 245 31.91 16.84 -10.67
CA LYS A 245 32.16 17.07 -12.11
C LYS A 245 30.89 16.86 -12.94
N TYR A 246 30.15 15.79 -12.70
CA TYR A 246 28.94 15.52 -13.45
C TYR A 246 27.77 16.40 -13.02
N MET A 247 27.62 16.73 -11.74
CA MET A 247 26.68 17.74 -11.28
C MET A 247 26.96 19.11 -11.95
N ALA A 248 28.23 19.51 -12.05
CA ALA A 248 28.61 20.75 -12.74
C ALA A 248 28.22 20.73 -14.23
N LYS A 249 28.41 19.62 -14.95
CA LYS A 249 27.96 19.49 -16.35
C LYS A 249 26.44 19.59 -16.47
N ILE A 250 25.70 18.99 -15.57
CA ILE A 250 24.24 19.09 -15.51
C ILE A 250 23.84 20.56 -15.25
N ASN A 251 24.46 21.20 -14.26
CA ASN A 251 24.20 22.60 -13.91
C ASN A 251 24.47 23.55 -15.09
N GLU A 252 25.55 23.33 -15.85
CA GLU A 252 25.88 24.12 -17.05
C GLU A 252 24.78 24.00 -18.12
N LYS A 253 24.28 22.78 -18.37
CA LYS A 253 23.24 22.54 -19.38
C LYS A 253 21.85 23.03 -18.93
N LEU A 254 21.53 22.97 -17.63
CA LEU A 254 20.19 23.25 -17.11
C LEU A 254 20.04 24.62 -16.45
N GLY A 255 21.13 25.26 -16.06
CA GLY A 255 21.09 26.48 -15.24
C GLY A 255 20.72 26.24 -13.79
N THR A 256 20.96 25.01 -13.28
CA THR A 256 20.73 24.58 -11.91
C THR A 256 21.98 24.77 -11.03
N ASN A 257 21.92 24.36 -9.76
CA ASN A 257 23.02 24.51 -8.82
C ASN A 257 23.21 23.25 -7.97
N TYR A 258 22.98 22.05 -8.52
CA TYR A 258 23.19 20.80 -7.80
C TYR A 258 24.63 20.66 -7.31
N ASP A 259 24.77 20.25 -6.04
CA ASP A 259 26.05 19.95 -5.38
C ASP A 259 25.84 18.74 -4.46
N LEU A 260 26.89 18.17 -3.88
CA LEU A 260 26.79 17.01 -2.96
C LEU A 260 25.83 17.28 -1.78
N PHE A 261 25.81 18.51 -1.31
CA PHE A 261 24.84 19.08 -0.37
C PHE A 261 24.42 20.45 -0.88
N ASN A 262 23.14 20.74 -0.90
CA ASN A 262 22.65 22.07 -1.22
C ASN A 262 22.11 22.77 0.04
N TYR A 263 22.33 24.07 0.14
CA TYR A 263 21.73 24.89 1.17
C TYR A 263 20.59 25.73 0.60
N TYR A 264 19.49 25.82 1.36
CA TYR A 264 18.33 26.66 1.02
C TYR A 264 17.86 27.44 2.26
N GLY A 265 17.68 28.76 2.17
CA GLY A 265 17.17 29.60 3.22
C GLY A 265 18.01 30.85 3.51
N ALA A 266 17.88 31.41 4.71
CA ALA A 266 18.59 32.63 5.12
C ALA A 266 20.11 32.38 5.22
N GLU A 267 20.92 33.28 4.68
CA GLU A 267 22.39 33.19 4.72
C GLU A 267 22.95 33.22 6.17
N ASP A 268 22.21 33.88 7.07
CA ASP A 268 22.54 33.99 8.50
C ASP A 268 21.65 33.14 9.39
N ALA A 269 21.17 31.99 8.88
CA ALA A 269 20.31 31.09 9.64
C ALA A 269 20.99 30.60 10.91
N ASP A 270 20.24 30.56 12.01
CA ASP A 270 20.68 30.01 13.30
C ASP A 270 19.99 28.67 13.62
N ARG A 271 18.95 28.31 12.87
CA ARG A 271 18.21 27.04 12.95
C ARG A 271 18.18 26.38 11.56
N VAL A 272 18.68 25.17 11.47
CA VAL A 272 18.80 24.45 10.19
C VAL A 272 18.23 23.04 10.31
N ILE A 273 17.45 22.63 9.30
CA ILE A 273 17.08 21.22 9.09
C ILE A 273 18.07 20.59 8.12
N ILE A 274 18.47 19.34 8.36
CA ILE A 274 19.23 18.51 7.41
C ILE A 274 18.36 17.31 7.06
N ALA A 275 18.09 17.09 5.78
CA ALA A 275 17.20 16.03 5.29
C ALA A 275 17.56 15.56 3.88
N MET A 276 16.97 14.45 3.44
CA MET A 276 17.02 13.93 2.06
C MET A 276 15.65 13.43 1.62
N GLY A 277 15.42 13.38 0.30
CA GLY A 277 14.17 12.90 -0.29
C GLY A 277 13.07 13.95 -0.30
N SER A 278 11.83 13.53 -0.48
CA SER A 278 10.69 14.40 -0.77
C SER A 278 10.34 15.42 0.31
N ILE A 279 10.72 15.20 1.56
CA ILE A 279 10.51 16.18 2.64
C ILE A 279 11.23 17.51 2.37
N CYS A 280 12.28 17.49 1.56
CA CYS A 280 13.04 18.70 1.23
C CYS A 280 12.16 19.74 0.52
N ASP A 281 11.31 19.32 -0.40
CA ASP A 281 10.38 20.23 -1.09
C ASP A 281 9.38 20.87 -0.10
N VAL A 282 8.84 20.10 0.85
CA VAL A 282 7.96 20.64 1.92
C VAL A 282 8.70 21.63 2.80
N ALA A 283 9.95 21.29 3.17
CA ALA A 283 10.77 22.15 4.00
C ALA A 283 11.15 23.46 3.30
N GLU A 284 11.40 23.43 1.98
CA GLU A 284 11.62 24.64 1.18
C GLU A 284 10.41 25.60 1.22
N GLU A 285 9.18 25.09 1.07
CA GLU A 285 7.97 25.91 1.20
C GLU A 285 7.87 26.58 2.57
N VAL A 286 8.19 25.85 3.64
CA VAL A 286 8.14 26.38 5.02
C VAL A 286 9.26 27.39 5.25
N VAL A 287 10.47 27.12 4.73
CA VAL A 287 11.60 28.07 4.79
C VAL A 287 11.26 29.36 4.07
N ASP A 288 10.68 29.30 2.87
CA ASP A 288 10.23 30.49 2.13
C ASP A 288 9.22 31.33 2.96
N TYR A 289 8.25 30.65 3.59
CA TYR A 289 7.25 31.32 4.41
C TYR A 289 7.87 31.98 5.65
N LEU A 290 8.78 31.30 6.36
CA LEU A 290 9.41 31.80 7.57
C LEU A 290 10.43 32.93 7.27
N THR A 291 11.27 32.76 6.24
CA THR A 291 12.24 33.78 5.84
C THR A 291 11.57 35.05 5.33
N ALA A 292 10.44 34.94 4.62
CA ALA A 292 9.63 36.10 4.25
C ALA A 292 9.10 36.88 5.46
N LYS A 293 9.04 36.26 6.66
CA LYS A 293 8.69 36.92 7.93
C LYS A 293 9.91 37.39 8.74
N GLY A 294 11.11 37.21 8.18
CA GLY A 294 12.36 37.61 8.82
C GLY A 294 12.96 36.57 9.76
N GLU A 295 12.44 35.35 9.79
CA GLU A 295 13.02 34.23 10.55
C GLU A 295 14.34 33.74 9.93
N LYS A 296 15.30 33.41 10.81
CA LYS A 296 16.63 32.94 10.43
C LYS A 296 16.69 31.42 10.38
N VAL A 297 16.05 30.85 9.37
CA VAL A 297 15.93 29.41 9.18
C VAL A 297 16.51 28.97 7.84
N GLY A 298 16.96 27.71 7.78
CA GLY A 298 17.48 27.10 6.57
C GLY A 298 17.35 25.60 6.56
N LEU A 299 17.61 25.04 5.38
CA LEU A 299 17.56 23.63 5.06
C LEU A 299 18.85 23.22 4.35
N VAL A 300 19.43 22.09 4.72
CA VAL A 300 20.46 21.39 3.94
C VAL A 300 19.82 20.15 3.32
N LEU A 301 19.87 20.08 1.98
CA LEU A 301 19.47 18.93 1.19
C LEU A 301 20.69 18.01 1.02
N VAL A 302 20.60 16.77 1.45
CA VAL A 302 21.61 15.74 1.22
C VAL A 302 21.36 15.06 -0.10
N ARG A 303 22.28 15.14 -1.06
CA ARG A 303 22.16 14.47 -2.36
C ARG A 303 23.10 13.27 -2.44
N LEU A 304 24.39 13.43 -2.23
CA LEU A 304 25.32 12.30 -2.12
C LEU A 304 25.40 11.85 -0.64
N TYR A 305 24.74 10.75 -0.32
CA TYR A 305 24.74 10.20 1.03
C TYR A 305 25.95 9.30 1.28
N ARG A 306 26.41 8.54 0.26
CA ARG A 306 27.62 7.71 0.29
C ARG A 306 28.44 7.89 -1.00
N PRO A 307 29.75 8.07 -0.92
CA PRO A 307 30.51 8.27 0.31
C PRO A 307 30.16 9.57 1.03
N TRP A 308 30.22 9.59 2.34
CA TRP A 308 29.93 10.78 3.13
C TRP A 308 31.09 11.79 3.06
N VAL A 309 30.80 13.06 2.78
CA VAL A 309 31.80 14.12 2.58
C VAL A 309 31.59 15.22 3.62
N SER A 310 32.18 15.05 4.80
CA SER A 310 32.07 16.01 5.92
C SER A 310 32.44 17.45 5.54
N SER A 311 33.51 17.64 4.75
CA SER A 311 33.96 18.96 4.30
C SER A 311 32.92 19.67 3.41
N ALA A 312 32.19 18.93 2.58
CA ALA A 312 31.15 19.50 1.73
C ALA A 312 29.91 19.91 2.56
N LEU A 313 29.50 19.13 3.55
CA LEU A 313 28.45 19.51 4.49
C LEU A 313 28.85 20.80 5.25
N LEU A 314 30.04 20.83 5.83
CA LEU A 314 30.51 22.00 6.60
C LEU A 314 30.64 23.28 5.75
N LYS A 315 30.92 23.13 4.45
CA LYS A 315 31.02 24.24 3.49
C LYS A 315 29.67 24.95 3.30
N VAL A 316 28.57 24.20 3.28
CA VAL A 316 27.24 24.75 3.02
C VAL A 316 26.51 25.21 4.28
N LEU A 317 26.92 24.76 5.47
CA LEU A 317 26.31 25.21 6.72
C LEU A 317 26.55 26.70 6.98
N PRO A 318 25.53 27.50 7.34
CA PRO A 318 25.69 28.87 7.77
C PRO A 318 26.63 28.96 8.99
N LYS A 319 27.55 29.92 9.00
CA LYS A 319 28.47 30.13 10.13
C LYS A 319 27.74 30.56 11.42
N THR A 320 26.53 31.00 11.29
CA THR A 320 25.64 31.46 12.39
C THR A 320 24.83 30.35 13.01
N VAL A 321 24.90 29.14 12.47
CA VAL A 321 24.09 27.99 12.94
C VAL A 321 24.34 27.68 14.40
N LYS A 322 23.26 27.57 15.18
CA LYS A 322 23.28 27.21 16.61
C LYS A 322 22.57 25.91 16.90
N LYS A 323 21.54 25.60 16.11
CA LYS A 323 20.70 24.43 16.32
C LYS A 323 20.39 23.74 15.00
N ILE A 324 20.54 22.42 15.00
CA ILE A 324 20.32 21.56 13.83
C ILE A 324 19.36 20.45 14.20
N ALA A 325 18.34 20.25 13.36
CA ALA A 325 17.51 19.07 13.38
C ALA A 325 17.83 18.20 12.17
N VAL A 326 18.22 16.96 12.40
CA VAL A 326 18.45 15.96 11.34
C VAL A 326 17.25 15.08 11.23
N LEU A 327 16.74 14.91 10.02
CA LEU A 327 15.53 14.12 9.76
C LEU A 327 15.89 12.82 9.06
N ASP A 328 15.53 11.72 9.68
CA ASP A 328 15.67 10.36 9.12
C ASP A 328 14.31 9.74 8.84
N ARG A 329 14.10 9.26 7.62
CA ARG A 329 12.89 8.55 7.21
C ARG A 329 13.03 7.04 7.41
N THR A 330 13.58 6.67 8.56
CA THR A 330 13.81 5.29 8.98
C THR A 330 13.79 5.19 10.49
N LYS A 331 13.69 3.98 11.01
CA LYS A 331 13.84 3.67 12.43
C LYS A 331 14.82 2.52 12.58
N GLU A 332 15.91 2.75 13.34
CA GLU A 332 16.89 1.73 13.70
C GLU A 332 16.72 1.36 15.18
N PRO A 333 15.97 0.29 15.51
CA PRO A 333 15.73 -0.09 16.90
C PRO A 333 17.02 -0.45 17.64
N GLY A 334 17.20 0.16 18.83
CA GLY A 334 18.40 -0.10 19.66
C GLY A 334 19.62 0.76 19.33
N SER A 335 19.57 1.58 18.27
CA SER A 335 20.64 2.53 17.96
C SER A 335 20.54 3.80 18.82
N LEU A 336 21.68 4.49 18.99
CA LEU A 336 21.74 5.81 19.64
C LEU A 336 21.08 6.92 18.81
N GLY A 337 20.91 6.70 17.51
CA GLY A 337 20.28 7.59 16.56
C GLY A 337 20.19 6.91 15.20
N GLU A 338 19.39 7.46 14.33
CA GLU A 338 19.23 7.02 12.96
C GLU A 338 20.47 7.37 12.10
N PRO A 339 20.68 6.74 10.94
CA PRO A 339 21.94 6.82 10.19
C PRO A 339 22.40 8.22 9.81
N LEU A 340 21.53 9.06 9.25
CA LEU A 340 21.89 10.43 8.85
C LEU A 340 22.27 11.27 10.08
N TYR A 341 21.50 11.14 11.16
CA TYR A 341 21.79 11.83 12.42
C TYR A 341 23.20 11.46 12.93
N LEU A 342 23.59 10.18 12.89
CA LEU A 342 24.89 9.72 13.36
C LEU A 342 26.03 10.28 12.50
N ASP A 343 25.88 10.33 11.18
CA ASP A 343 26.88 10.89 10.27
C ASP A 343 27.08 12.40 10.51
N VAL A 344 25.99 13.14 10.68
CA VAL A 344 26.05 14.58 11.02
C VAL A 344 26.67 14.81 12.39
N ALA A 345 26.28 14.01 13.39
CA ALA A 345 26.84 14.10 14.74
C ALA A 345 28.35 13.89 14.76
N THR A 346 28.84 12.89 14.02
CA THR A 346 30.26 12.62 13.86
C THR A 346 30.98 13.77 13.17
N THR A 347 30.40 14.28 12.05
CA THR A 347 30.95 15.43 11.31
C THR A 347 31.12 16.66 12.20
N LEU A 348 30.07 17.04 12.95
CA LEU A 348 30.13 18.21 13.83
C LEU A 348 31.16 18.02 14.97
N ARG A 349 31.23 16.81 15.51
CA ARG A 349 32.20 16.46 16.56
C ARG A 349 33.64 16.59 16.09
N GLU A 350 33.95 16.02 14.91
CA GLU A 350 35.28 16.10 14.29
C GLU A 350 35.66 17.52 13.89
N ALA A 351 34.67 18.32 13.46
CA ALA A 351 34.86 19.74 13.16
C ALA A 351 35.02 20.64 14.41
N GLY A 352 34.85 20.10 15.61
CA GLY A 352 34.91 20.85 16.85
C GLY A 352 33.70 21.77 17.12
N MET A 353 32.60 21.60 16.41
CA MET A 353 31.34 22.37 16.55
C MET A 353 30.50 21.88 17.74
N ASN A 354 31.09 21.79 18.91
CA ASN A 354 30.47 21.20 20.11
C ASN A 354 29.35 22.10 20.73
N ASP A 355 29.31 23.37 20.37
CA ASP A 355 28.32 24.33 20.90
C ASP A 355 27.02 24.31 20.06
N VAL A 356 27.00 23.61 18.94
CA VAL A 356 25.80 23.45 18.13
C VAL A 356 24.90 22.37 18.74
N VAL A 357 23.67 22.75 19.07
CA VAL A 357 22.66 21.82 19.59
C VAL A 357 22.16 20.96 18.42
N LEU A 358 22.35 19.67 18.53
CA LEU A 358 21.93 18.70 17.52
C LEU A 358 20.76 17.85 18.02
N THR A 359 19.69 17.78 17.23
CA THR A 359 18.52 16.94 17.48
C THR A 359 18.24 15.99 16.33
N GLY A 360 17.64 14.82 16.61
CA GLY A 360 17.31 13.82 15.61
C GLY A 360 15.81 13.57 15.54
N GLY A 361 15.19 13.67 14.36
CA GLY A 361 13.78 13.48 14.12
C GLY A 361 13.48 12.30 13.21
N ARG A 362 12.54 11.43 13.61
CA ARG A 362 12.00 10.37 12.76
C ARG A 362 10.68 10.82 12.15
N TYR A 363 10.48 10.52 10.87
CA TYR A 363 9.29 10.92 10.14
C TYR A 363 8.93 9.95 9.01
N GLY A 364 7.71 10.04 8.51
CA GLY A 364 7.32 9.53 7.21
C GLY A 364 7.41 8.02 6.99
N LEU A 365 7.53 7.21 8.06
CA LEU A 365 7.56 5.75 7.92
C LEU A 365 6.27 5.27 7.26
N GLY A 366 6.40 4.35 6.29
CA GLY A 366 5.25 3.82 5.57
C GLY A 366 4.45 4.89 4.84
N SER A 367 5.09 5.91 4.29
CA SER A 367 4.46 7.07 3.63
C SER A 367 3.51 7.87 4.53
N LYS A 368 3.70 7.83 5.87
CA LYS A 368 2.98 8.76 6.75
C LYS A 368 3.18 10.18 6.23
N ASP A 369 2.08 10.92 6.09
CA ASP A 369 2.13 12.27 5.52
C ASP A 369 3.01 13.21 6.34
N THR A 370 3.70 14.13 5.66
CA THR A 370 4.58 15.11 6.29
C THR A 370 4.22 16.49 5.75
N PRO A 371 3.09 17.06 6.20
CA PRO A 371 2.63 18.37 5.75
C PRO A 371 3.47 19.50 6.35
N PRO A 372 3.31 20.73 5.87
CA PRO A 372 3.98 21.90 6.41
C PRO A 372 3.83 22.07 7.94
N SER A 373 2.68 21.66 8.52
CA SER A 373 2.44 21.69 9.98
C SER A 373 3.50 20.96 10.78
N SER A 374 3.98 19.84 10.26
CA SER A 374 5.05 19.04 10.86
C SER A 374 6.41 19.73 10.79
N VAL A 375 6.72 20.40 9.67
CA VAL A 375 7.99 21.14 9.50
C VAL A 375 7.99 22.42 10.34
N PHE A 376 6.87 23.12 10.43
CA PHE A 376 6.71 24.24 11.38
C PHE A 376 6.96 23.81 12.83
N ALA A 377 6.47 22.63 13.21
CA ALA A 377 6.70 22.10 14.56
C ALA A 377 8.20 21.88 14.86
N ILE A 378 8.99 21.49 13.87
CA ILE A 378 10.45 21.32 14.02
C ILE A 378 11.12 22.69 14.27
N TYR A 379 10.84 23.69 13.44
CA TYR A 379 11.44 25.02 13.64
C TYR A 379 11.00 25.64 14.98
N THR A 380 9.74 25.46 15.38
CA THR A 380 9.23 25.86 16.69
C THR A 380 9.96 25.13 17.84
N GLU A 381 10.24 23.84 17.68
CA GLU A 381 11.02 23.08 18.67
C GLU A 381 12.43 23.63 18.80
N LEU A 382 13.06 23.95 17.66
CA LEU A 382 14.40 24.54 17.64
C LEU A 382 14.47 25.97 18.22
N GLU A 383 13.35 26.66 18.43
CA GLU A 383 13.33 27.95 19.16
C GLU A 383 13.61 27.78 20.65
N LYS A 384 13.22 26.67 21.24
CA LYS A 384 13.35 26.40 22.67
C LYS A 384 14.80 26.40 23.11
N ASP A 385 15.09 26.85 24.31
CA ASP A 385 16.45 26.80 24.89
C ASP A 385 16.97 25.37 24.98
N ALA A 386 16.10 24.41 25.28
CA ALA A 386 16.41 23.00 25.36
C ALA A 386 15.43 22.19 24.50
N PRO A 387 15.66 22.07 23.20
CA PRO A 387 14.83 21.25 22.34
C PRO A 387 14.97 19.76 22.66
N LYS A 388 13.96 18.96 22.34
CA LYS A 388 14.01 17.51 22.50
C LYS A 388 15.17 16.92 21.70
N PRO A 389 16.06 16.15 22.33
CA PRO A 389 17.23 15.57 21.62
C PRO A 389 16.83 14.53 20.57
N ARG A 390 15.68 13.88 20.76
CA ARG A 390 15.04 12.98 19.81
C ARG A 390 13.55 13.27 19.76
N PHE A 391 12.98 13.23 18.56
CA PHE A 391 11.56 13.48 18.38
C PHE A 391 10.97 12.69 17.21
N THR A 392 9.66 12.65 17.14
CA THR A 392 8.87 12.18 15.99
C THR A 392 7.93 13.28 15.53
N ILE A 393 7.60 13.30 14.24
CA ILE A 393 6.56 14.16 13.66
C ILE A 393 5.57 13.32 12.86
N GLY A 394 4.37 13.86 12.63
CA GLY A 394 3.31 13.20 11.87
C GLY A 394 2.53 12.14 12.65
N ILE A 395 2.86 11.87 13.90
CA ILE A 395 2.15 10.92 14.78
C ILE A 395 1.99 11.51 16.18
N THR A 396 1.10 10.92 16.97
CA THR A 396 0.97 11.22 18.41
C THR A 396 1.56 10.07 19.21
N ASP A 397 2.77 10.24 19.72
CA ASP A 397 3.43 9.27 20.59
C ASP A 397 3.15 9.62 22.05
N ASP A 398 2.14 9.03 22.60
CA ASP A 398 1.70 9.14 24.01
C ASP A 398 2.30 8.03 24.92
N VAL A 399 3.14 7.17 24.35
CA VAL A 399 3.84 6.09 25.07
C VAL A 399 5.24 6.55 25.51
N THR A 400 6.06 7.02 24.56
CA THR A 400 7.41 7.51 24.85
C THR A 400 7.52 9.03 24.80
N ASN A 401 6.44 9.71 24.42
CA ASN A 401 6.30 11.18 24.41
C ASN A 401 7.34 11.90 23.54
N LEU A 402 7.74 11.29 22.42
CA LEU A 402 8.72 11.88 21.51
C LEU A 402 8.09 12.84 20.49
N SER A 403 6.80 12.77 20.25
CA SER A 403 6.16 13.60 19.24
C SER A 403 6.26 15.09 19.51
N LEU A 404 6.45 15.86 18.45
CA LEU A 404 6.27 17.29 18.45
C LEU A 404 4.80 17.60 18.14
N PRO A 405 4.20 18.59 18.85
CA PRO A 405 2.85 19.01 18.53
C PRO A 405 2.82 19.73 17.18
N GLU A 406 1.96 19.30 16.28
CA GLU A 406 1.77 19.99 15.01
C GLU A 406 1.18 21.38 15.18
N VAL A 407 1.58 22.32 14.32
CA VAL A 407 1.02 23.67 14.25
C VAL A 407 -0.33 23.59 13.52
N LYS A 408 -1.43 23.80 14.25
CA LYS A 408 -2.80 23.75 13.70
C LYS A 408 -3.61 25.00 14.09
N PRO A 409 -4.27 25.69 13.14
CA PRO A 409 -4.17 25.46 11.70
C PRO A 409 -2.78 25.85 11.17
N ALA A 410 -2.26 25.07 10.21
CA ALA A 410 -1.01 25.43 9.57
C ALA A 410 -1.18 26.62 8.62
N PRO A 411 -0.17 27.50 8.50
CA PRO A 411 -0.15 28.49 7.43
C PRO A 411 -0.17 27.81 6.06
N ILE A 412 -0.79 28.49 5.08
CA ILE A 412 -0.76 28.05 3.69
C ILE A 412 0.62 28.41 3.13
N THR A 413 1.36 27.40 2.67
CA THR A 413 2.71 27.54 2.10
C THR A 413 2.74 27.33 0.59
N SER A 414 1.71 26.69 0.03
CA SER A 414 1.61 26.48 -1.43
C SER A 414 1.63 27.81 -2.19
N ALA A 415 2.20 27.79 -3.40
CA ALA A 415 2.33 28.99 -4.21
C ALA A 415 0.97 29.67 -4.45
N PRO A 416 0.87 31.01 -4.32
CA PRO A 416 -0.38 31.73 -4.54
C PRO A 416 -0.97 31.44 -5.92
N GLY A 417 -2.28 31.18 -5.99
CA GLY A 417 -3.00 30.85 -7.21
C GLY A 417 -2.96 29.36 -7.58
N THR A 418 -2.35 28.50 -6.77
CA THR A 418 -2.46 27.05 -6.93
C THR A 418 -3.88 26.59 -6.62
N LYS A 419 -4.51 25.92 -7.60
CA LYS A 419 -5.79 25.22 -7.44
C LYS A 419 -5.53 23.83 -6.88
N GLU A 420 -6.23 23.45 -5.81
CA GLU A 420 -6.10 22.18 -5.14
C GLU A 420 -7.41 21.38 -5.24
N CYS A 421 -7.36 20.19 -5.81
CA CYS A 421 -8.52 19.33 -6.08
C CYS A 421 -8.31 17.93 -5.49
N LYS A 422 -9.35 17.42 -4.80
CA LYS A 422 -9.30 16.12 -4.14
C LYS A 422 -10.48 15.24 -4.56
N PHE A 423 -10.21 13.98 -4.88
CA PHE A 423 -11.24 13.06 -5.40
C PHE A 423 -11.22 11.76 -4.62
N TRP A 424 -12.35 11.40 -4.07
CA TRP A 424 -12.57 10.15 -3.35
C TRP A 424 -13.27 9.15 -4.27
N GLY A 425 -12.55 8.15 -4.73
CA GLY A 425 -13.00 7.12 -5.65
C GLY A 425 -12.90 5.73 -5.06
N LEU A 426 -13.46 4.76 -5.80
CA LEU A 426 -13.42 3.36 -5.45
C LEU A 426 -12.39 2.62 -6.31
N GLY A 427 -11.59 1.77 -5.70
CA GLY A 427 -10.64 0.93 -6.42
C GLY A 427 -11.31 0.13 -7.54
N GLY A 428 -10.90 0.36 -8.78
CA GLY A 428 -11.46 -0.26 -9.96
C GLY A 428 -12.60 0.49 -10.65
N ASP A 429 -13.06 1.65 -10.14
CA ASP A 429 -14.10 2.47 -10.75
C ASP A 429 -13.62 3.35 -11.92
N GLY A 430 -12.31 3.46 -12.11
CA GLY A 430 -11.68 4.27 -13.14
C GLY A 430 -11.36 5.72 -12.74
N THR A 431 -11.65 6.13 -11.51
CA THR A 431 -11.38 7.50 -11.00
C THR A 431 -9.91 7.88 -11.14
N VAL A 432 -8.98 7.02 -10.71
CA VAL A 432 -7.54 7.29 -10.82
C VAL A 432 -7.10 7.47 -12.27
N GLY A 433 -7.59 6.62 -13.18
CA GLY A 433 -7.31 6.74 -14.62
C GLY A 433 -7.83 8.05 -15.23
N ALA A 434 -9.05 8.46 -14.85
CA ALA A 434 -9.63 9.72 -15.28
C ALA A 434 -8.84 10.92 -14.76
N ASN A 435 -8.40 10.89 -13.49
CA ASN A 435 -7.62 11.96 -12.89
C ASN A 435 -6.20 12.06 -13.46
N LYS A 436 -5.55 10.92 -13.77
CA LYS A 436 -4.28 10.92 -14.53
C LYS A 436 -4.47 11.55 -15.93
N ASN A 437 -5.59 11.24 -16.59
CA ASN A 437 -5.90 11.83 -17.89
C ASN A 437 -6.18 13.34 -17.77
N SER A 438 -6.95 13.78 -16.76
CA SER A 438 -7.18 15.21 -16.51
C SER A 438 -5.88 15.97 -16.26
N THR A 439 -4.99 15.40 -15.45
CA THR A 439 -3.67 15.98 -15.16
C THR A 439 -2.84 16.15 -16.44
N LYS A 440 -2.83 15.12 -17.31
CA LYS A 440 -2.14 15.19 -18.60
C LYS A 440 -2.78 16.22 -19.55
N ILE A 441 -4.10 16.27 -19.63
CA ILE A 441 -4.80 17.27 -20.46
C ILE A 441 -4.37 18.69 -20.03
N ILE A 442 -4.41 18.99 -18.72
CA ILE A 442 -4.04 20.29 -18.21
C ILE A 442 -2.53 20.56 -18.46
N GLY A 443 -1.67 19.58 -18.16
CA GLY A 443 -0.22 19.73 -18.32
C GLY A 443 0.23 19.89 -19.77
N ASP A 444 -0.34 19.10 -20.70
CA ASP A 444 0.11 19.05 -22.08
C ASP A 444 -0.48 20.21 -22.93
N HIS A 445 -1.64 20.76 -22.54
CA HIS A 445 -2.37 21.78 -23.30
C HIS A 445 -2.44 23.15 -22.64
N THR A 446 -1.80 23.35 -21.50
CA THR A 446 -1.66 24.67 -20.84
C THR A 446 -0.24 24.91 -20.40
N ASP A 447 0.10 26.16 -20.06
CA ASP A 447 1.40 26.52 -19.48
C ASP A 447 1.49 26.23 -17.98
N LYS A 448 0.44 25.69 -17.37
CA LYS A 448 0.39 25.43 -15.93
C LYS A 448 1.37 24.34 -15.50
N TYR A 449 1.95 24.53 -14.33
CA TYR A 449 2.57 23.45 -13.57
C TYR A 449 1.50 22.53 -13.04
N ILE A 450 1.79 21.25 -12.97
CA ILE A 450 0.90 20.21 -12.48
C ILE A 450 1.61 19.36 -11.46
N GLN A 451 0.86 18.89 -10.46
CA GLN A 451 1.28 17.85 -9.54
C GLN A 451 0.08 16.94 -9.29
N ALA A 452 0.27 15.63 -9.41
CA ALA A 452 -0.76 14.66 -9.08
C ALA A 452 -0.14 13.53 -8.25
N TYR A 453 -0.84 13.20 -7.16
CA TYR A 453 -0.51 12.07 -6.30
C TYR A 453 -1.75 11.24 -6.02
N PHE A 454 -1.58 9.92 -5.90
CA PHE A 454 -2.67 8.98 -5.71
C PHE A 454 -2.43 8.15 -4.46
N GLN A 455 -3.32 8.31 -3.48
CA GLN A 455 -3.33 7.53 -2.26
C GLN A 455 -4.24 6.32 -2.46
N TYR A 456 -3.82 5.16 -1.98
CA TYR A 456 -4.53 3.90 -2.11
C TYR A 456 -4.72 3.27 -0.74
N ASP A 457 -5.91 2.68 -0.52
CA ASP A 457 -6.12 1.67 0.50
C ASP A 457 -5.42 0.36 0.09
N SER A 458 -5.05 -0.46 1.05
CA SER A 458 -4.45 -1.78 0.80
C SER A 458 -5.37 -2.76 0.09
N LYS A 459 -6.69 -2.57 0.13
CA LYS A 459 -7.68 -3.42 -0.57
C LYS A 459 -7.60 -3.24 -2.08
N LYS A 460 -7.70 -4.34 -2.83
CA LYS A 460 -7.60 -4.32 -4.31
C LYS A 460 -8.82 -3.68 -4.95
N THR A 461 -9.96 -4.36 -4.97
CA THR A 461 -11.22 -3.84 -5.49
C THR A 461 -12.09 -3.37 -4.34
N GLY A 462 -12.71 -2.21 -4.49
CA GLY A 462 -13.55 -1.64 -3.44
C GLY A 462 -12.77 -1.00 -2.29
N GLY A 463 -11.44 -0.91 -2.38
CA GLY A 463 -10.63 -0.05 -1.53
C GLY A 463 -10.81 1.41 -1.88
N VAL A 464 -10.55 2.30 -0.94
CA VAL A 464 -10.62 3.75 -1.15
C VAL A 464 -9.42 4.20 -1.99
N THR A 465 -9.66 5.06 -2.97
CA THR A 465 -8.61 5.79 -3.68
C THR A 465 -8.83 7.29 -3.49
N ILE A 466 -7.76 8.01 -3.16
CA ILE A 466 -7.84 9.46 -3.03
C ILE A 466 -6.83 10.08 -3.99
N SER A 467 -7.33 10.89 -4.94
CA SER A 467 -6.47 11.61 -5.87
C SER A 467 -6.28 13.04 -5.39
N HIS A 468 -5.04 13.51 -5.34
CA HIS A 468 -4.64 14.85 -4.98
C HIS A 468 -4.06 15.53 -6.21
N LEU A 469 -4.73 16.54 -6.74
CA LEU A 469 -4.30 17.26 -7.94
C LEU A 469 -4.05 18.74 -7.63
N ARG A 470 -2.89 19.25 -8.03
CA ARG A 470 -2.55 20.68 -7.93
C ARG A 470 -2.21 21.23 -9.30
N PHE A 471 -2.69 22.44 -9.56
CA PHE A 471 -2.49 23.17 -10.82
C PHE A 471 -2.17 24.64 -10.52
N GLY A 472 -1.12 25.20 -11.11
CA GLY A 472 -0.74 26.58 -10.84
C GLY A 472 0.16 27.18 -11.91
N ASP A 473 0.35 28.50 -11.83
CA ASP A 473 1.20 29.24 -12.75
C ASP A 473 2.65 29.34 -12.24
N LYS A 474 2.93 28.74 -11.08
CA LYS A 474 4.26 28.67 -10.46
C LYS A 474 4.62 27.21 -10.19
N PRO A 475 5.93 26.87 -10.05
CA PRO A 475 6.36 25.54 -9.65
C PRO A 475 5.69 25.08 -8.34
N ILE A 476 5.29 23.81 -8.28
CA ILE A 476 4.61 23.20 -7.16
C ILE A 476 5.61 22.32 -6.43
N ARG A 477 5.85 22.59 -5.15
CA ARG A 477 6.75 21.87 -4.25
C ARG A 477 6.01 21.31 -3.03
N SER A 478 4.85 20.71 -3.26
CA SER A 478 3.88 20.32 -2.22
C SER A 478 3.64 18.79 -2.23
N PRO A 479 4.67 17.93 -1.94
CA PRO A 479 4.51 16.49 -1.93
C PRO A 479 3.83 16.01 -0.62
N TYR A 480 2.70 16.60 -0.26
CA TYR A 480 1.86 16.25 0.90
C TYR A 480 0.39 16.23 0.49
N TYR A 481 -0.46 15.59 1.31
CA TYR A 481 -1.88 15.46 1.01
C TYR A 481 -2.60 16.80 1.04
N ILE A 482 -3.55 16.96 0.13
CA ILE A 482 -4.44 18.12 0.13
C ILE A 482 -5.42 17.98 1.29
N ASN A 483 -5.43 18.96 2.17
CA ASN A 483 -6.34 19.07 3.31
C ASN A 483 -7.12 20.39 3.34
N GLN A 484 -6.88 21.25 2.33
CA GLN A 484 -7.61 22.50 2.09
C GLN A 484 -7.80 22.66 0.58
N ALA A 485 -8.86 22.04 0.04
CA ALA A 485 -9.11 21.95 -1.39
C ALA A 485 -10.07 23.03 -1.90
N ASP A 486 -9.87 23.49 -3.10
CA ASP A 486 -10.84 24.33 -3.82
C ASP A 486 -12.04 23.50 -4.34
N PHE A 487 -11.78 22.21 -4.63
CA PHE A 487 -12.76 21.26 -5.14
C PHE A 487 -12.54 19.88 -4.49
N VAL A 488 -13.61 19.30 -3.92
CA VAL A 488 -13.61 17.90 -3.45
C VAL A 488 -14.77 17.15 -4.12
N ALA A 489 -14.48 15.96 -4.61
CA ALA A 489 -15.49 15.06 -5.20
C ALA A 489 -15.56 13.73 -4.44
N CYS A 490 -16.78 13.34 -4.07
CA CYS A 490 -17.14 12.01 -3.60
C CYS A 490 -17.76 11.21 -4.75
N HIS A 491 -17.02 10.24 -5.29
CA HIS A 491 -17.47 9.44 -6.43
C HIS A 491 -18.32 8.24 -6.02
N ASN A 492 -18.27 7.82 -4.75
CA ASN A 492 -19.08 6.70 -4.24
C ASN A 492 -19.92 7.15 -3.04
N PRO A 493 -21.26 7.09 -3.12
CA PRO A 493 -22.14 7.55 -2.04
C PRO A 493 -22.01 6.75 -0.74
N ALA A 494 -21.50 5.50 -0.79
CA ALA A 494 -21.23 4.69 0.41
C ALA A 494 -20.29 5.39 1.39
N TYR A 495 -19.38 6.25 0.92
CA TYR A 495 -18.45 6.97 1.78
C TYR A 495 -19.11 7.98 2.71
N ILE A 496 -20.27 8.53 2.29
CA ILE A 496 -21.11 9.37 3.16
C ILE A 496 -21.63 8.52 4.34
N HIS A 497 -22.16 7.32 4.06
CA HIS A 497 -22.66 6.41 5.10
C HIS A 497 -21.55 5.87 6.02
N MET A 498 -20.33 5.70 5.49
CA MET A 498 -19.17 5.30 6.27
C MET A 498 -18.62 6.43 7.16
N GLY A 499 -19.12 7.65 7.01
CA GLY A 499 -18.71 8.81 7.80
C GLY A 499 -17.27 9.27 7.51
N MET A 500 -16.83 9.14 6.24
CA MET A 500 -15.51 9.63 5.83
C MET A 500 -15.46 11.15 5.86
N LYS A 501 -14.38 11.71 6.39
CA LYS A 501 -14.18 13.16 6.50
C LYS A 501 -13.73 13.74 5.15
N MET A 502 -14.66 14.01 4.26
CA MET A 502 -14.39 14.54 2.92
C MET A 502 -14.64 16.04 2.81
N VAL A 503 -15.79 16.50 3.33
CA VAL A 503 -16.20 17.91 3.20
C VAL A 503 -15.32 18.84 4.04
N GLN A 504 -14.75 18.36 5.13
CA GLN A 504 -13.84 19.12 6.00
C GLN A 504 -12.53 19.51 5.31
N ASP A 505 -12.19 18.86 4.19
CA ASP A 505 -11.05 19.23 3.37
C ASP A 505 -11.35 20.37 2.38
N VAL A 506 -12.59 20.82 2.27
CA VAL A 506 -12.97 21.92 1.36
C VAL A 506 -12.71 23.27 2.01
N LYS A 507 -12.01 24.16 1.31
CA LYS A 507 -11.83 25.57 1.73
C LYS A 507 -13.18 26.29 1.87
N PRO A 508 -13.32 27.27 2.77
CA PRO A 508 -14.52 28.10 2.81
C PRO A 508 -14.85 28.67 1.43
N GLY A 509 -16.09 28.52 0.98
CA GLY A 509 -16.58 28.91 -0.34
C GLY A 509 -16.20 27.97 -1.48
N GLY A 510 -15.44 26.90 -1.20
CA GLY A 510 -15.06 25.88 -2.18
C GLY A 510 -16.22 24.99 -2.61
N VAL A 511 -15.94 24.03 -3.48
CA VAL A 511 -16.93 23.13 -4.10
C VAL A 511 -16.85 21.72 -3.51
N PHE A 512 -17.99 21.17 -3.11
CA PHE A 512 -18.15 19.75 -2.77
C PHE A 512 -19.15 19.11 -3.73
N MET A 513 -18.74 18.04 -4.44
CA MET A 513 -19.60 17.31 -5.39
C MET A 513 -19.77 15.85 -4.94
N ILE A 514 -21.01 15.37 -4.93
CA ILE A 514 -21.35 13.98 -4.58
C ILE A 514 -21.98 13.28 -5.79
N ASN A 515 -21.42 12.13 -6.18
CA ASN A 515 -22.07 11.23 -7.13
C ASN A 515 -23.07 10.35 -6.39
N CYS A 516 -24.37 10.65 -6.54
CA CYS A 516 -25.44 9.90 -5.90
C CYS A 516 -26.71 9.97 -6.72
N GLN A 517 -27.66 9.08 -6.40
CA GLN A 517 -29.00 9.02 -7.00
C GLN A 517 -30.05 9.77 -6.14
N TRP A 518 -29.63 10.40 -5.04
CA TRP A 518 -30.50 11.02 -4.05
C TRP A 518 -31.10 12.34 -4.53
N THR A 519 -32.34 12.58 -4.17
CA THR A 519 -32.98 13.89 -4.21
C THR A 519 -32.39 14.79 -3.09
N ASP A 520 -32.66 16.09 -3.16
CA ASP A 520 -32.17 17.03 -2.11
C ASP A 520 -32.73 16.67 -0.72
N ALA A 521 -33.95 16.12 -0.65
CA ALA A 521 -34.57 15.69 0.60
C ALA A 521 -33.89 14.42 1.16
N GLU A 522 -33.60 13.43 0.31
CA GLU A 522 -32.87 12.22 0.68
C GLU A 522 -31.42 12.55 1.06
N LEU A 523 -30.78 13.50 0.37
CA LEU A 523 -29.44 13.98 0.72
C LEU A 523 -29.40 14.55 2.16
N ASP A 524 -30.44 15.25 2.57
CA ASP A 524 -30.57 15.74 3.97
C ASP A 524 -30.65 14.58 4.98
N GLU A 525 -31.25 13.46 4.61
CA GLU A 525 -31.32 12.28 5.48
C GLU A 525 -29.98 11.53 5.55
N HIS A 526 -29.19 11.54 4.47
CA HIS A 526 -27.94 10.78 4.37
C HIS A 526 -26.71 11.48 4.95
N LEU A 527 -26.66 12.82 4.89
CA LEU A 527 -25.55 13.59 5.45
C LEU A 527 -25.60 13.62 6.98
N ASN A 528 -24.45 13.39 7.63
CA ASN A 528 -24.32 13.50 9.09
C ASN A 528 -24.34 14.97 9.56
N ALA A 529 -24.56 15.17 10.86
CA ALA A 529 -24.66 16.50 11.47
C ALA A 529 -23.39 17.34 11.30
N ALA A 530 -22.22 16.73 11.39
CA ALA A 530 -20.94 17.41 11.26
C ALA A 530 -20.72 17.95 9.84
N ASP A 531 -21.05 17.14 8.81
CA ASP A 531 -20.91 17.52 7.42
C ASP A 531 -21.91 18.64 7.05
N LYS A 532 -23.18 18.53 7.47
CA LYS A 532 -24.18 19.58 7.29
C LYS A 532 -23.72 20.91 7.86
N LYS A 533 -23.27 20.87 9.13
CA LYS A 533 -22.80 22.07 9.83
C LYS A 533 -21.60 22.69 9.12
N TYR A 534 -20.63 21.89 8.71
CA TYR A 534 -19.45 22.39 7.99
C TYR A 534 -19.82 23.06 6.67
N ILE A 535 -20.71 22.45 5.89
CA ILE A 535 -21.22 22.97 4.61
C ILE A 535 -21.86 24.34 4.81
N ALA A 536 -22.74 24.46 5.81
CA ALA A 536 -23.46 25.71 6.08
C ALA A 536 -22.54 26.81 6.62
N ASP A 537 -21.72 26.50 7.63
CA ASP A 537 -20.87 27.48 8.30
C ASP A 537 -19.75 28.04 7.39
N ASN A 538 -19.29 27.25 6.43
CA ASN A 538 -18.21 27.62 5.52
C ASN A 538 -18.69 28.02 4.11
N ASN A 539 -20.00 28.15 3.89
CA ASN A 539 -20.60 28.51 2.60
C ASN A 539 -20.11 27.60 1.45
N ILE A 540 -20.01 26.29 1.69
CA ILE A 540 -19.56 25.34 0.70
C ILE A 540 -20.61 25.25 -0.43
N GLN A 541 -20.14 25.33 -1.66
CA GLN A 541 -20.97 25.13 -2.84
C GLN A 541 -21.22 23.64 -3.06
N LEU A 542 -22.42 23.17 -2.69
CA LEU A 542 -22.77 21.75 -2.76
C LEU A 542 -23.39 21.42 -4.12
N TYR A 543 -22.89 20.35 -4.74
CA TYR A 543 -23.42 19.81 -5.99
C TYR A 543 -23.64 18.31 -5.87
N THR A 544 -24.67 17.81 -6.55
CA THR A 544 -24.90 16.39 -6.80
C THR A 544 -24.83 16.09 -8.29
N ILE A 545 -24.51 14.83 -8.63
CA ILE A 545 -24.56 14.30 -9.99
C ILE A 545 -25.01 12.85 -9.95
N ASN A 546 -26.02 12.47 -10.74
CA ASN A 546 -26.39 11.08 -10.90
C ASN A 546 -25.68 10.48 -12.12
N ALA A 547 -24.38 10.23 -11.99
CA ALA A 547 -23.58 9.63 -13.04
C ALA A 547 -23.88 8.13 -13.23
N ILE A 548 -24.43 7.46 -12.20
CA ILE A 548 -24.74 6.02 -12.21
C ILE A 548 -25.84 5.74 -13.23
N ASP A 549 -26.98 6.38 -13.11
CA ASP A 549 -28.11 6.18 -14.03
C ASP A 549 -27.76 6.66 -15.43
N LYS A 550 -27.01 7.77 -15.54
CA LYS A 550 -26.54 8.26 -16.84
C LYS A 550 -25.61 7.29 -17.54
N ALA A 551 -24.70 6.63 -16.82
CA ALA A 551 -23.83 5.60 -17.39
C ALA A 551 -24.65 4.38 -17.88
N ILE A 552 -25.65 3.96 -17.12
CA ILE A 552 -26.56 2.87 -17.50
C ILE A 552 -27.37 3.26 -18.76
N GLU A 553 -27.96 4.47 -18.81
CA GLU A 553 -28.70 5.00 -19.94
C GLU A 553 -27.89 5.05 -21.23
N ILE A 554 -26.63 5.44 -21.16
CA ILE A 554 -25.70 5.52 -22.29
C ILE A 554 -25.21 4.13 -22.74
N GLY A 555 -25.36 3.10 -21.90
CA GLY A 555 -24.88 1.75 -22.15
C GLY A 555 -23.46 1.49 -21.64
N MET A 556 -22.92 2.34 -20.76
CA MET A 556 -21.60 2.19 -20.14
C MET A 556 -21.62 1.33 -18.86
N GLY A 557 -22.79 0.90 -18.39
CA GLY A 557 -22.97 0.11 -17.18
C GLY A 557 -22.47 0.85 -15.94
N LYS A 558 -21.44 0.32 -15.27
CA LYS A 558 -20.88 0.90 -14.02
C LYS A 558 -19.85 2.02 -14.26
N ARG A 559 -19.53 2.37 -15.50
CA ARG A 559 -18.41 3.25 -15.83
C ARG A 559 -18.83 4.72 -15.77
N THR A 560 -18.72 5.34 -14.62
CA THR A 560 -19.10 6.74 -14.35
C THR A 560 -17.95 7.72 -14.53
N ASN A 561 -16.71 7.23 -14.58
CA ASN A 561 -15.51 8.03 -14.51
C ASN A 561 -15.40 9.15 -15.57
N THR A 562 -15.81 8.90 -16.81
CA THR A 562 -15.77 9.92 -17.89
C THR A 562 -16.80 11.03 -17.65
N ILE A 563 -17.99 10.68 -17.12
CA ILE A 563 -19.07 11.62 -16.77
C ILE A 563 -18.57 12.55 -15.64
N LEU A 564 -17.97 11.94 -14.60
CA LEU A 564 -17.45 12.66 -13.43
C LEU A 564 -16.24 13.55 -13.78
N GLN A 565 -15.38 13.10 -14.71
CA GLN A 565 -14.28 13.90 -15.24
C GLN A 565 -14.76 15.17 -15.93
N SER A 566 -15.81 15.07 -16.73
CA SER A 566 -16.43 16.22 -17.40
C SER A 566 -17.03 17.21 -16.40
N ALA A 567 -17.75 16.70 -15.38
CA ALA A 567 -18.27 17.52 -14.29
C ALA A 567 -17.16 18.27 -13.53
N PHE A 568 -16.04 17.61 -13.30
CA PHE A 568 -14.86 18.25 -12.68
C PHE A 568 -14.37 19.45 -13.49
N PHE A 569 -14.12 19.31 -14.80
CA PHE A 569 -13.68 20.42 -15.63
C PHE A 569 -14.66 21.60 -15.62
N LYS A 570 -15.97 21.31 -15.58
CA LYS A 570 -17.00 22.35 -15.47
C LYS A 570 -16.98 23.10 -14.13
N LEU A 571 -16.78 22.40 -13.01
CA LEU A 571 -16.92 22.98 -11.67
C LEU A 571 -15.62 23.54 -11.10
N ALA A 572 -14.47 22.96 -11.44
CA ALA A 572 -13.18 23.38 -10.88
C ALA A 572 -12.55 24.57 -11.62
N ASP A 573 -13.03 24.93 -12.80
CA ASP A 573 -12.59 26.10 -13.58
C ASP A 573 -11.06 26.20 -13.72
N VAL A 574 -10.45 25.11 -14.20
CA VAL A 574 -8.98 25.00 -14.36
C VAL A 574 -8.52 25.38 -15.75
N MET A 575 -9.41 25.29 -16.74
CA MET A 575 -9.19 25.69 -18.14
C MET A 575 -10.53 25.94 -18.83
N PRO A 576 -10.57 26.62 -20.01
CA PRO A 576 -11.82 26.81 -20.74
C PRO A 576 -12.52 25.49 -21.01
N ILE A 577 -13.81 25.42 -20.71
CA ILE A 577 -14.58 24.16 -20.76
C ILE A 577 -14.67 23.58 -22.17
N ASP A 578 -14.79 24.41 -23.19
CA ASP A 578 -14.87 23.94 -24.58
C ASP A 578 -13.58 23.24 -25.02
N ASP A 579 -12.42 23.81 -24.61
CA ASP A 579 -11.10 23.21 -24.86
C ASP A 579 -10.96 21.89 -24.11
N ALA A 580 -11.36 21.84 -22.83
CA ALA A 580 -11.33 20.63 -22.03
C ALA A 580 -12.16 19.50 -22.68
N VAL A 581 -13.35 19.80 -23.17
CA VAL A 581 -14.23 18.84 -23.86
C VAL A 581 -13.57 18.32 -25.15
N GLU A 582 -12.97 19.21 -25.96
CA GLU A 582 -12.25 18.82 -27.17
C GLU A 582 -11.12 17.84 -26.84
N TYR A 583 -10.27 18.16 -25.85
CA TYR A 583 -9.16 17.31 -25.45
C TYR A 583 -9.61 15.99 -24.83
N MET A 584 -10.67 15.99 -24.03
CA MET A 584 -11.25 14.76 -23.49
C MET A 584 -11.77 13.85 -24.63
N LYS A 585 -12.45 14.41 -25.63
CA LYS A 585 -12.96 13.66 -26.78
C LYS A 585 -11.81 13.10 -27.64
N ALA A 586 -10.73 13.87 -27.82
CA ALA A 586 -9.53 13.42 -28.50
C ALA A 586 -8.83 12.27 -27.71
N ALA A 587 -8.70 12.41 -26.40
CA ALA A 587 -8.10 11.38 -25.52
C ALA A 587 -8.93 10.09 -25.54
N ALA A 588 -10.26 10.19 -25.50
CA ALA A 588 -11.16 9.05 -25.60
C ALA A 588 -11.01 8.33 -26.96
N LYS A 589 -10.91 9.07 -28.06
CA LYS A 589 -10.65 8.50 -29.39
C LYS A 589 -9.30 7.77 -29.45
N LYS A 590 -8.26 8.35 -28.89
CA LYS A 590 -6.92 7.72 -28.82
C LYS A 590 -6.95 6.41 -28.02
N SER A 591 -7.66 6.40 -26.87
CA SER A 591 -7.68 5.26 -25.95
C SER A 591 -8.59 4.13 -26.44
N TYR A 592 -9.72 4.47 -27.05
CA TYR A 592 -10.76 3.51 -27.38
C TYR A 592 -10.96 3.29 -28.89
N GLY A 593 -10.27 4.00 -29.76
CA GLY A 593 -10.43 3.89 -31.22
C GLY A 593 -10.22 2.46 -31.74
N LYS A 594 -9.29 1.71 -31.16
CA LYS A 594 -9.05 0.28 -31.49
C LYS A 594 -10.23 -0.64 -31.10
N LYS A 595 -11.13 -0.20 -30.23
CA LYS A 595 -12.31 -0.95 -29.78
C LYS A 595 -13.54 -0.68 -30.65
N GLY A 596 -13.42 0.21 -31.63
CA GLY A 596 -14.47 0.56 -32.60
C GLY A 596 -15.17 1.88 -32.28
N ASP A 597 -15.76 2.50 -33.32
CA ASP A 597 -16.39 3.81 -33.25
C ASP A 597 -17.57 3.87 -32.27
N ALA A 598 -18.34 2.79 -32.11
CA ALA A 598 -19.43 2.75 -31.15
C ALA A 598 -18.97 3.03 -29.71
N VAL A 599 -17.80 2.50 -29.31
CA VAL A 599 -17.23 2.74 -27.98
C VAL A 599 -16.74 4.18 -27.84
N VAL A 600 -16.15 4.76 -28.88
CA VAL A 600 -15.75 6.17 -28.91
C VAL A 600 -16.96 7.08 -28.75
N GLN A 601 -18.04 6.83 -29.50
CA GLN A 601 -19.27 7.60 -29.43
C GLN A 601 -19.96 7.53 -28.07
N MET A 602 -19.94 6.36 -27.41
CA MET A 602 -20.45 6.23 -26.04
C MET A 602 -19.65 7.12 -25.06
N ASN A 603 -18.32 7.14 -25.17
CA ASN A 603 -17.49 8.00 -24.32
C ASN A 603 -17.74 9.49 -24.61
N TRP A 604 -17.94 9.89 -25.86
CA TRP A 604 -18.28 11.27 -26.21
C TRP A 604 -19.63 11.69 -25.61
N LYS A 605 -20.66 10.84 -25.69
CA LYS A 605 -21.95 11.06 -25.01
C LYS A 605 -21.80 11.17 -23.49
N ALA A 606 -20.90 10.39 -22.89
CA ALA A 606 -20.63 10.46 -21.45
C ALA A 606 -19.98 11.80 -21.06
N ILE A 607 -19.06 12.33 -21.89
CA ILE A 607 -18.47 13.64 -21.69
C ILE A 607 -19.55 14.74 -21.73
N ASP A 608 -20.40 14.73 -22.74
CA ASP A 608 -21.48 15.71 -22.88
C ASP A 608 -22.50 15.60 -21.72
N ALA A 609 -22.88 14.39 -21.33
CA ALA A 609 -23.81 14.14 -20.23
C ALA A 609 -23.30 14.65 -18.87
N GLY A 610 -21.97 14.56 -18.62
CA GLY A 610 -21.39 15.06 -17.37
C GLY A 610 -21.49 16.57 -17.22
N LEU A 611 -21.52 17.32 -18.31
CA LEU A 611 -21.74 18.77 -18.27
C LEU A 611 -23.16 19.13 -17.88
N ASP A 612 -24.16 18.35 -18.34
CA ASP A 612 -25.57 18.66 -18.17
C ASP A 612 -26.17 18.10 -16.87
N ALA A 613 -25.60 17.00 -16.37
CA ALA A 613 -26.13 16.26 -15.21
C ALA A 613 -25.80 16.87 -13.83
N VAL A 614 -24.98 17.89 -13.78
CA VAL A 614 -24.57 18.55 -12.51
C VAL A 614 -25.73 19.37 -11.96
N HIS A 615 -26.17 19.07 -10.73
CA HIS A 615 -27.21 19.76 -10.00
C HIS A 615 -26.65 20.52 -8.81
N LYS A 616 -26.95 21.83 -8.69
CA LYS A 616 -26.56 22.63 -7.54
C LYS A 616 -27.60 22.50 -6.44
N VAL A 617 -27.18 22.11 -5.26
CA VAL A 617 -28.05 21.96 -4.09
C VAL A 617 -28.14 23.27 -3.33
N GLU A 618 -29.34 23.72 -3.03
CA GLU A 618 -29.59 24.87 -2.14
C GLU A 618 -29.45 24.40 -0.69
N VAL A 619 -28.38 24.86 0.00
CA VAL A 619 -28.07 24.48 1.38
C VAL A 619 -29.15 25.02 2.34
N PRO A 620 -29.88 24.16 3.08
CA PRO A 620 -30.91 24.60 4.01
C PRO A 620 -30.31 25.40 5.19
N ALA A 621 -30.94 26.48 5.60
CA ALA A 621 -30.51 27.26 6.77
C ALA A 621 -30.49 26.44 8.08
N SER A 622 -31.28 25.37 8.16
CA SER A 622 -31.31 24.42 9.28
C SER A 622 -29.98 23.69 9.49
N TRP A 623 -29.15 23.58 8.45
CA TRP A 623 -27.88 22.89 8.54
C TRP A 623 -26.81 23.59 9.39
N SER A 624 -26.99 24.88 9.71
CA SER A 624 -26.15 25.57 10.71
C SER A 624 -26.34 25.04 12.15
N ASN A 625 -27.50 24.42 12.42
CA ASN A 625 -27.80 23.79 13.70
C ASN A 625 -28.53 22.46 13.45
N PRO A 626 -27.86 21.46 12.87
CA PRO A 626 -28.48 20.20 12.53
C PRO A 626 -28.86 19.39 13.78
N ALA A 627 -29.83 18.50 13.66
CA ALA A 627 -30.11 17.52 14.71
C ALA A 627 -28.89 16.60 14.89
N ALA A 628 -28.68 16.15 16.13
CA ALA A 628 -27.59 15.21 16.42
C ALA A 628 -27.83 13.87 15.71
N ASP A 629 -26.74 13.28 15.24
CA ASP A 629 -26.77 11.96 14.63
C ASP A 629 -27.28 10.90 15.63
N PRO A 630 -27.94 9.84 15.16
CA PRO A 630 -28.33 8.74 16.03
C PRO A 630 -27.11 8.08 16.67
N ALA A 631 -27.26 7.61 17.92
CA ALA A 631 -26.17 6.89 18.59
C ALA A 631 -25.73 5.66 17.80
N PRO A 632 -24.40 5.37 17.73
CA PRO A 632 -23.89 4.19 17.08
C PRO A 632 -24.55 2.91 17.60
N LYS A 633 -24.85 1.98 16.72
CA LYS A 633 -25.40 0.67 17.11
C LYS A 633 -24.43 -0.08 18.03
N ALA A 634 -24.95 -0.73 19.06
CA ALA A 634 -24.14 -1.60 19.90
C ALA A 634 -23.60 -2.78 19.08
N LEU A 635 -22.30 -2.99 19.10
CA LEU A 635 -21.67 -4.13 18.47
C LEU A 635 -21.84 -5.37 19.35
N LYS A 636 -22.06 -6.52 18.74
CA LYS A 636 -22.14 -7.83 19.43
C LYS A 636 -20.91 -8.65 19.03
N GLY A 637 -20.30 -9.32 19.97
CA GLY A 637 -19.13 -10.18 19.73
C GLY A 637 -18.26 -10.35 20.99
N PRO A 638 -17.15 -11.07 20.89
CA PRO A 638 -16.15 -11.13 21.95
C PRO A 638 -15.63 -9.73 22.33
N GLU A 639 -15.41 -9.49 23.61
CA GLU A 639 -15.02 -8.16 24.11
C GLU A 639 -13.74 -7.62 23.45
N ALA A 640 -12.72 -8.47 23.32
CA ALA A 640 -11.46 -8.10 22.68
C ALA A 640 -11.65 -7.68 21.21
N LEU A 641 -12.45 -8.44 20.44
CA LEU A 641 -12.77 -8.12 19.06
C LEU A 641 -13.57 -6.81 18.94
N VAL A 642 -14.60 -6.63 19.79
CA VAL A 642 -15.39 -5.39 19.79
C VAL A 642 -14.53 -4.17 20.13
N LYS A 643 -13.60 -4.32 21.08
CA LYS A 643 -12.64 -3.26 21.41
C LYS A 643 -11.75 -2.93 20.21
N GLN A 644 -11.15 -3.93 19.58
CA GLN A 644 -10.33 -3.76 18.37
C GLN A 644 -11.10 -3.03 17.25
N ILE A 645 -12.36 -3.40 17.03
CA ILE A 645 -13.19 -2.79 16.00
C ILE A 645 -13.37 -1.30 16.27
N ARG A 646 -13.77 -0.92 17.49
CA ARG A 646 -14.06 0.48 17.84
C ARG A 646 -12.81 1.35 17.89
N ASP A 647 -11.77 0.82 18.54
CA ASP A 647 -10.59 1.61 18.87
C ASP A 647 -9.62 1.75 17.68
N VAL A 648 -9.60 0.76 16.76
CA VAL A 648 -8.61 0.73 15.68
C VAL A 648 -9.26 0.58 14.30
N MET A 649 -10.13 -0.43 14.11
CA MET A 649 -10.66 -0.76 12.78
C MET A 649 -11.55 0.35 12.21
N GLU A 650 -12.50 0.87 13.00
CA GLU A 650 -13.43 1.90 12.53
C GLU A 650 -12.71 3.20 12.11
N PRO A 651 -11.74 3.75 12.87
CA PRO A 651 -10.94 4.87 12.40
C PRO A 651 -10.20 4.57 11.08
N ILE A 652 -9.55 3.40 10.96
CA ILE A 652 -8.86 2.99 9.73
C ILE A 652 -9.83 2.88 8.56
N ALA A 653 -11.00 2.24 8.75
CA ALA A 653 -12.01 2.06 7.72
C ALA A 653 -12.59 3.40 7.21
N ARG A 654 -12.62 4.42 8.05
CA ARG A 654 -13.01 5.79 7.68
C ARG A 654 -11.87 6.64 7.10
N MET A 655 -10.70 6.05 6.85
CA MET A 655 -9.49 6.78 6.43
C MET A 655 -9.03 7.86 7.44
N ASP A 656 -9.30 7.65 8.73
CA ASP A 656 -8.94 8.51 9.87
C ASP A 656 -7.88 7.86 10.77
N GLY A 657 -7.11 6.91 10.24
CA GLY A 657 -6.03 6.24 10.98
C GLY A 657 -4.96 7.18 11.51
N ASP A 658 -4.83 8.37 10.89
CA ASP A 658 -3.93 9.43 11.34
C ASP A 658 -4.28 9.98 12.74
N SER A 659 -5.52 9.83 13.19
CA SER A 659 -5.97 10.24 14.53
C SER A 659 -5.53 9.27 15.64
N LEU A 660 -5.09 8.07 15.30
CA LEU A 660 -4.72 7.04 16.28
C LEU A 660 -3.38 7.35 16.94
N PRO A 661 -3.31 7.38 18.29
CA PRO A 661 -2.05 7.51 19.00
C PRO A 661 -1.27 6.20 19.04
N VAL A 662 0.00 6.24 19.42
CA VAL A 662 0.86 5.05 19.53
C VAL A 662 0.29 4.04 20.54
N SER A 663 -0.31 4.50 21.63
CA SER A 663 -0.94 3.63 22.64
C SER A 663 -2.07 2.74 22.10
N ALA A 664 -2.71 3.13 20.99
CA ALA A 664 -3.73 2.30 20.33
C ALA A 664 -3.17 0.92 19.87
N PHE A 665 -1.86 0.81 19.73
CA PHE A 665 -1.15 -0.38 19.24
C PHE A 665 -0.34 -1.12 20.31
N GLU A 666 -0.36 -0.69 21.58
CA GLU A 666 0.41 -1.34 22.65
C GLU A 666 0.02 -2.81 22.87
N GLY A 667 -1.22 -3.17 22.64
CA GLY A 667 -1.69 -4.57 22.68
C GLY A 667 -1.26 -5.42 21.49
N ASN A 668 -0.73 -4.82 20.42
CA ASN A 668 -0.49 -5.47 19.14
C ASN A 668 0.96 -5.27 18.66
N VAL A 669 1.91 -5.01 19.57
CA VAL A 669 3.32 -4.73 19.24
C VAL A 669 4.01 -5.86 18.46
N ASN A 670 3.52 -7.08 18.61
CA ASN A 670 3.99 -8.29 17.92
C ASN A 670 3.23 -8.58 16.61
N GLY A 671 2.27 -7.72 16.24
CA GLY A 671 1.47 -7.87 15.01
C GLY A 671 0.25 -8.80 15.13
N GLU A 672 -0.12 -9.27 16.34
CA GLU A 672 -1.31 -10.10 16.55
C GLU A 672 -2.60 -9.26 16.51
N TRP A 673 -3.65 -9.81 15.87
CA TRP A 673 -4.97 -9.23 15.77
C TRP A 673 -6.05 -10.27 15.97
N GLU A 674 -7.18 -9.88 16.56
CA GLU A 674 -8.37 -10.73 16.64
C GLU A 674 -8.95 -11.02 15.26
N GLN A 675 -9.42 -12.22 15.03
CA GLN A 675 -10.02 -12.64 13.77
C GLN A 675 -11.51 -12.30 13.68
N GLY A 676 -12.08 -12.24 12.46
CA GLY A 676 -13.50 -12.04 12.20
C GLY A 676 -13.95 -10.59 12.12
N ALA A 677 -13.03 -9.64 12.16
CA ALA A 677 -13.36 -8.21 12.12
C ALA A 677 -13.98 -7.77 10.78
N SER A 678 -13.68 -8.43 9.67
CA SER A 678 -14.25 -8.09 8.34
C SER A 678 -15.78 -8.16 8.30
N ALA A 679 -16.40 -8.98 9.16
CA ALA A 679 -17.86 -9.09 9.25
C ALA A 679 -18.55 -7.78 9.71
N TYR A 680 -17.79 -6.86 10.30
CA TYR A 680 -18.30 -5.60 10.83
C TYR A 680 -18.06 -4.39 9.90
N GLU A 681 -17.32 -4.56 8.80
CA GLU A 681 -17.06 -3.46 7.88
C GLU A 681 -18.31 -2.95 7.15
N LYS A 682 -19.13 -3.84 6.62
CA LYS A 682 -20.39 -3.52 5.93
C LYS A 682 -20.25 -2.35 4.95
N ARG A 683 -19.30 -2.45 4.03
CA ARG A 683 -18.86 -1.34 3.16
C ARG A 683 -19.95 -0.81 2.21
N GLY A 684 -20.85 -1.65 1.73
CA GLY A 684 -21.97 -1.24 0.88
C GLY A 684 -21.57 -0.65 -0.48
N THR A 685 -20.43 -1.03 -1.03
CA THR A 685 -19.84 -0.37 -2.22
C THR A 685 -20.38 -0.88 -3.56
N ALA A 686 -21.11 -2.00 -3.58
CA ALA A 686 -21.65 -2.56 -4.81
C ALA A 686 -22.87 -1.79 -5.30
N VAL A 687 -22.91 -1.40 -6.58
CA VAL A 687 -24.07 -0.75 -7.20
C VAL A 687 -25.22 -1.74 -7.38
N MET A 688 -24.87 -3.00 -7.73
CA MET A 688 -25.84 -4.06 -7.99
C MET A 688 -25.49 -5.28 -7.15
N VAL A 689 -26.50 -5.92 -6.54
CA VAL A 689 -26.34 -7.11 -5.71
C VAL A 689 -27.33 -8.21 -6.14
N PRO A 690 -27.06 -9.50 -5.84
CA PRO A 690 -27.94 -10.58 -6.27
C PRO A 690 -29.24 -10.63 -5.46
N GLU A 691 -30.33 -10.77 -6.18
CA GLU A 691 -31.63 -11.17 -5.64
C GLU A 691 -31.90 -12.64 -5.95
N TRP A 692 -32.27 -13.41 -4.93
CA TRP A 692 -32.61 -14.82 -5.07
C TRP A 692 -34.11 -15.05 -5.31
N ASN A 693 -34.45 -15.84 -6.35
CA ASN A 693 -35.80 -16.31 -6.66
C ASN A 693 -35.98 -17.75 -6.17
N ALA A 694 -36.77 -17.92 -5.13
CA ALA A 694 -37.02 -19.21 -4.47
C ALA A 694 -37.69 -20.25 -5.39
N GLU A 695 -38.58 -19.84 -6.28
CA GLU A 695 -39.37 -20.73 -7.17
C GLU A 695 -38.49 -21.38 -8.25
N LYS A 696 -37.59 -20.60 -8.86
CA LYS A 696 -36.67 -21.05 -9.90
C LYS A 696 -35.48 -21.86 -9.36
N CYS A 697 -35.18 -21.75 -8.08
CA CYS A 697 -33.98 -22.33 -7.47
C CYS A 697 -34.08 -23.85 -7.36
N ILE A 698 -33.06 -24.58 -7.83
CA ILE A 698 -32.93 -26.04 -7.67
C ILE A 698 -32.07 -26.45 -6.47
N GLN A 699 -31.56 -25.52 -5.68
CA GLN A 699 -30.78 -25.73 -4.44
C GLN A 699 -29.46 -26.50 -4.69
N CYS A 700 -28.81 -26.25 -5.79
CA CYS A 700 -27.51 -26.85 -6.13
C CYS A 700 -26.32 -26.22 -5.40
N ASN A 701 -26.50 -25.02 -4.84
CA ASN A 701 -25.48 -24.22 -4.10
C ASN A 701 -24.26 -23.75 -4.95
N GLN A 702 -24.33 -23.82 -6.28
CA GLN A 702 -23.24 -23.38 -7.14
C GLN A 702 -22.92 -21.88 -6.95
N CYS A 703 -23.95 -21.05 -6.75
CA CYS A 703 -23.81 -19.62 -6.48
C CYS A 703 -23.01 -19.34 -5.19
N ALA A 704 -23.25 -20.10 -4.14
CA ALA A 704 -22.45 -20.01 -2.91
C ALA A 704 -21.05 -20.56 -3.12
N PHE A 705 -20.92 -21.65 -3.89
CA PHE A 705 -19.63 -22.31 -4.16
C PHE A 705 -18.62 -21.40 -4.89
N VAL A 706 -19.05 -20.57 -5.82
CA VAL A 706 -18.17 -19.65 -6.56
C VAL A 706 -18.00 -18.30 -5.87
N CYS A 707 -18.78 -17.96 -4.85
CA CYS A 707 -18.73 -16.66 -4.21
C CYS A 707 -17.41 -16.44 -3.47
N SER A 708 -16.58 -15.54 -4.00
CA SER A 708 -15.27 -15.18 -3.45
C SER A 708 -15.34 -14.61 -2.02
N HIS A 709 -16.44 -13.93 -1.68
CA HIS A 709 -16.57 -13.15 -0.44
C HIS A 709 -17.53 -13.78 0.57
N ALA A 710 -18.07 -14.99 0.28
CA ALA A 710 -19.03 -15.67 1.14
C ALA A 710 -20.30 -14.86 1.47
N THR A 711 -20.75 -14.01 0.55
CA THR A 711 -21.89 -13.10 0.75
C THR A 711 -23.24 -13.72 0.35
N ILE A 712 -23.23 -14.88 -0.31
CA ILE A 712 -24.42 -15.65 -0.65
C ILE A 712 -24.28 -17.06 -0.07
N ARG A 713 -25.17 -17.46 0.84
CA ARG A 713 -25.05 -18.70 1.63
C ARG A 713 -26.37 -19.44 1.73
N PRO A 714 -26.38 -20.80 1.59
CA PRO A 714 -27.54 -21.62 1.83
C PRO A 714 -27.72 -21.93 3.31
N PHE A 715 -28.95 -21.94 3.79
CA PHE A 715 -29.32 -22.38 5.12
C PHE A 715 -30.55 -23.28 5.07
N CYS A 716 -30.60 -24.24 6.00
CA CYS A 716 -31.78 -25.02 6.31
C CYS A 716 -32.28 -24.64 7.70
N LEU A 717 -33.55 -24.26 7.82
CA LEU A 717 -34.19 -23.78 9.04
C LEU A 717 -35.24 -24.80 9.51
N THR A 718 -35.32 -25.04 10.82
CA THR A 718 -36.45 -25.74 11.43
C THR A 718 -37.71 -24.84 11.36
N ALA A 719 -38.87 -25.39 11.71
CA ALA A 719 -40.12 -24.63 11.74
C ALA A 719 -40.05 -23.44 12.70
N ASP A 720 -39.45 -23.61 13.88
CA ASP A 720 -39.29 -22.55 14.88
C ASP A 720 -38.31 -21.48 14.43
N GLU A 721 -37.16 -21.87 13.83
CA GLU A 721 -36.20 -20.95 13.28
C GLU A 721 -36.80 -20.14 12.12
N ALA A 722 -37.63 -20.78 11.29
CA ALA A 722 -38.32 -20.12 10.18
C ALA A 722 -39.38 -19.11 10.68
N ALA A 723 -40.07 -19.44 11.76
CA ALA A 723 -41.05 -18.56 12.37
C ALA A 723 -40.43 -17.36 13.09
N ALA A 724 -39.21 -17.49 13.57
CA ALA A 724 -38.46 -16.42 14.23
C ALA A 724 -37.66 -15.53 13.25
N ALA A 725 -37.59 -15.91 11.97
CA ALA A 725 -36.83 -15.19 10.97
C ALA A 725 -37.50 -13.85 10.61
N PRO A 726 -36.74 -12.82 10.24
CA PRO A 726 -37.29 -11.56 9.70
C PRO A 726 -38.25 -11.81 8.53
N GLU A 727 -39.27 -10.97 8.39
CA GLU A 727 -40.27 -11.07 7.32
C GLU A 727 -39.63 -11.05 5.91
N SER A 728 -38.48 -10.34 5.76
CA SER A 728 -37.70 -10.30 4.53
C SER A 728 -37.04 -11.62 4.14
N THR A 729 -37.05 -12.63 5.02
CA THR A 729 -36.42 -13.94 4.76
C THR A 729 -37.25 -14.77 3.79
N LYS A 730 -36.78 -14.86 2.54
CA LYS A 730 -37.42 -15.70 1.52
C LYS A 730 -37.16 -17.17 1.83
N LEU A 731 -38.24 -17.98 1.94
CA LEU A 731 -38.16 -19.40 2.29
C LEU A 731 -38.72 -20.28 1.14
N ALA A 732 -38.14 -21.44 0.95
CA ALA A 732 -38.64 -22.47 0.03
C ALA A 732 -38.68 -23.84 0.71
N ASP A 733 -39.47 -24.78 0.18
CA ASP A 733 -39.39 -26.17 0.57
C ASP A 733 -38.04 -26.76 0.10
N THR A 734 -37.46 -27.68 0.87
CA THR A 734 -36.23 -28.38 0.47
C THR A 734 -36.42 -29.23 -0.78
N LYS A 735 -35.39 -29.42 -1.59
CA LYS A 735 -35.41 -30.28 -2.79
C LYS A 735 -34.31 -31.37 -2.68
N PRO A 736 -34.69 -32.67 -2.57
CA PRO A 736 -36.04 -33.22 -2.48
C PRO A 736 -36.80 -32.72 -1.25
N LYS A 737 -38.13 -32.74 -1.34
CA LYS A 737 -39.00 -32.23 -0.26
C LYS A 737 -38.83 -33.07 0.99
N ALA A 738 -38.48 -32.43 2.09
CA ALA A 738 -38.56 -33.01 3.42
C ALA A 738 -39.34 -32.05 4.32
N SER A 739 -40.21 -32.59 5.17
CA SER A 739 -41.10 -31.78 5.99
C SER A 739 -40.41 -31.06 7.14
N GLU A 740 -39.15 -31.41 7.45
CA GLU A 740 -38.44 -31.02 8.66
C GLU A 740 -37.76 -29.64 8.53
N TYR A 741 -37.37 -29.25 7.30
CA TYR A 741 -36.62 -28.02 7.07
C TYR A 741 -37.22 -27.15 5.96
N LYS A 742 -37.04 -25.83 6.13
CA LYS A 742 -37.16 -24.84 5.04
C LYS A 742 -35.79 -24.43 4.56
N PHE A 743 -35.66 -24.17 3.27
CA PHE A 743 -34.42 -23.73 2.64
C PHE A 743 -34.48 -22.22 2.36
N THR A 744 -33.36 -21.55 2.59
CA THR A 744 -33.15 -20.17 2.11
C THR A 744 -31.74 -20.01 1.49
N MET A 745 -31.62 -19.08 0.56
CA MET A 745 -30.34 -18.60 0.05
C MET A 745 -30.23 -17.14 0.50
N ALA A 746 -29.56 -16.92 1.62
CA ALA A 746 -29.37 -15.61 2.21
C ALA A 746 -28.25 -14.83 1.49
N VAL A 747 -28.45 -13.54 1.28
CA VAL A 747 -27.51 -12.63 0.61
C VAL A 747 -27.21 -11.47 1.54
N SER A 748 -25.91 -11.10 1.67
CA SER A 748 -25.46 -9.88 2.33
C SER A 748 -25.24 -8.78 1.29
N PRO A 749 -26.16 -7.80 1.12
CA PRO A 749 -25.97 -6.70 0.17
C PRO A 749 -24.79 -5.78 0.52
N LEU A 750 -24.53 -5.57 1.81
CA LEU A 750 -23.50 -4.66 2.28
C LEU A 750 -22.06 -5.22 2.15
N ASP A 751 -21.93 -6.55 2.10
CA ASP A 751 -20.62 -7.22 1.94
C ASP A 751 -20.40 -7.69 0.48
N CYS A 752 -21.42 -7.66 -0.37
CA CYS A 752 -21.33 -8.06 -1.77
C CYS A 752 -20.50 -7.07 -2.58
N MET A 753 -19.63 -7.59 -3.47
CA MET A 753 -18.81 -6.79 -4.37
C MET A 753 -19.38 -6.65 -5.78
N GLY A 754 -20.58 -7.17 -6.02
CA GLY A 754 -21.32 -7.00 -7.28
C GLY A 754 -20.65 -7.61 -8.51
N CYS A 755 -19.85 -8.68 -8.37
CA CYS A 755 -19.13 -9.31 -9.49
C CYS A 755 -20.03 -10.04 -10.51
N GLY A 756 -21.19 -10.56 -10.07
CA GLY A 756 -22.12 -11.28 -10.94
C GLY A 756 -21.82 -12.77 -11.15
N GLU A 757 -20.75 -13.34 -10.59
CA GLU A 757 -20.38 -14.76 -10.75
C GLU A 757 -21.52 -15.72 -10.36
N CYS A 758 -22.24 -15.42 -9.29
CA CYS A 758 -23.40 -16.20 -8.84
C CYS A 758 -24.52 -16.27 -9.88
N VAL A 759 -24.70 -15.23 -10.68
CA VAL A 759 -25.67 -15.18 -11.80
C VAL A 759 -25.18 -16.07 -12.95
N THR A 760 -23.90 -15.93 -13.31
CA THR A 760 -23.29 -16.65 -14.45
C THR A 760 -23.36 -18.17 -14.27
N VAL A 761 -23.16 -18.68 -13.05
CA VAL A 761 -23.18 -20.11 -12.77
C VAL A 761 -24.56 -20.68 -12.47
N CYS A 762 -25.60 -19.85 -12.36
CA CYS A 762 -26.93 -20.33 -12.01
C CYS A 762 -27.64 -21.00 -13.19
N PRO A 763 -27.84 -22.34 -13.18
CA PRO A 763 -28.36 -23.07 -14.36
C PRO A 763 -29.83 -22.79 -14.64
N THR A 764 -30.57 -22.21 -13.69
CA THR A 764 -32.00 -21.94 -13.79
C THR A 764 -32.34 -20.45 -13.77
N ALA A 765 -31.33 -19.59 -13.86
CA ALA A 765 -31.52 -18.14 -13.75
C ALA A 765 -32.33 -17.74 -12.50
N ALA A 766 -32.09 -18.41 -11.37
CA ALA A 766 -32.73 -18.12 -10.11
C ALA A 766 -32.10 -16.93 -9.36
N ILE A 767 -31.07 -16.31 -9.92
CA ILE A 767 -30.39 -15.16 -9.36
C ILE A 767 -30.33 -14.06 -10.41
N GLU A 768 -30.70 -12.85 -10.03
CA GLU A 768 -30.67 -11.66 -10.86
C GLU A 768 -30.00 -10.51 -10.11
N MET A 769 -29.20 -9.68 -10.80
CA MET A 769 -28.60 -8.50 -10.16
C MET A 769 -29.63 -7.37 -10.10
N LYS A 770 -29.78 -6.77 -8.92
CA LYS A 770 -30.70 -5.65 -8.64
C LYS A 770 -29.95 -4.49 -7.99
N PRO A 771 -30.43 -3.25 -8.09
CA PRO A 771 -29.86 -2.12 -7.36
C PRO A 771 -29.76 -2.44 -5.86
N GLN A 772 -28.63 -2.13 -5.24
CA GLN A 772 -28.35 -2.49 -3.86
C GLN A 772 -29.40 -1.94 -2.89
N GLU A 773 -29.81 -0.69 -3.05
CA GLU A 773 -30.82 -0.04 -2.19
C GLU A 773 -32.16 -0.78 -2.20
N SER A 774 -32.56 -1.35 -3.33
CA SER A 774 -33.80 -2.16 -3.45
C SER A 774 -33.70 -3.50 -2.69
N GLN A 775 -32.52 -3.87 -2.24
CA GLN A 775 -32.24 -5.15 -1.59
C GLN A 775 -31.78 -4.99 -0.13
N ALA A 776 -31.92 -3.80 0.47
CA ALA A 776 -31.46 -3.48 1.83
C ALA A 776 -32.02 -4.45 2.89
N ASP A 777 -33.29 -4.86 2.75
CA ASP A 777 -33.96 -5.76 3.68
C ASP A 777 -33.34 -7.17 3.75
N GLN A 778 -32.61 -7.59 2.72
CA GLN A 778 -31.91 -8.89 2.72
C GLN A 778 -30.82 -8.94 3.78
N GLN A 779 -30.24 -7.78 4.20
CA GLN A 779 -29.19 -7.77 5.22
C GLN A 779 -29.71 -8.33 6.56
N ALA A 780 -30.90 -7.95 6.99
CA ALA A 780 -31.48 -8.47 8.23
C ALA A 780 -31.72 -9.99 8.17
N ALA A 781 -32.16 -10.51 7.02
CA ALA A 781 -32.34 -11.94 6.80
C ALA A 781 -31.01 -12.70 6.81
N PHE A 782 -29.96 -12.13 6.18
CA PHE A 782 -28.61 -12.72 6.18
C PHE A 782 -28.01 -12.76 7.59
N ASP A 783 -28.06 -11.66 8.31
CA ASP A 783 -27.51 -11.53 9.65
C ASP A 783 -28.22 -12.51 10.61
N TYR A 784 -29.55 -12.60 10.53
CA TYR A 784 -30.31 -13.60 11.29
C TYR A 784 -29.83 -15.02 11.02
N CYS A 785 -29.70 -15.40 9.75
CA CYS A 785 -29.25 -16.75 9.38
C CYS A 785 -27.83 -17.05 9.88
N VAL A 786 -26.91 -16.13 9.72
CA VAL A 786 -25.51 -16.31 10.18
C VAL A 786 -25.41 -16.38 11.70
N GLU A 787 -26.20 -15.59 12.44
CA GLU A 787 -26.14 -15.57 13.90
C GLU A 787 -26.85 -16.77 14.54
N ASN A 788 -27.99 -17.19 14.02
CA ASN A 788 -28.89 -18.10 14.71
C ASN A 788 -28.97 -19.51 14.12
N ILE A 789 -28.69 -19.66 12.82
CA ILE A 789 -28.86 -20.94 12.13
C ILE A 789 -27.55 -21.72 12.10
N ARG A 790 -27.56 -22.94 12.62
CA ARG A 790 -26.42 -23.88 12.57
C ARG A 790 -26.65 -24.93 11.49
N LYS A 791 -25.57 -25.53 10.99
CA LYS A 791 -25.63 -26.66 10.06
C LYS A 791 -26.53 -27.76 10.63
N LYS A 792 -27.44 -28.25 9.79
CA LYS A 792 -28.33 -29.37 10.16
C LYS A 792 -27.72 -30.71 9.74
N ASP A 793 -28.12 -31.76 10.50
CA ASP A 793 -27.86 -33.13 10.10
C ASP A 793 -28.86 -33.56 8.98
N ASN A 794 -28.43 -34.52 8.17
CA ASN A 794 -29.30 -35.14 7.15
C ASN A 794 -30.02 -34.13 6.22
N ILE A 795 -29.31 -33.12 5.76
CA ILE A 795 -29.88 -32.13 4.82
C ILE A 795 -30.33 -32.80 3.53
N PRO A 796 -31.58 -32.60 3.09
CA PRO A 796 -32.12 -33.27 1.91
C PRO A 796 -31.31 -32.99 0.62
N GLY A 797 -30.98 -34.07 -0.12
CA GLY A 797 -30.22 -33.99 -1.35
C GLY A 797 -28.73 -33.74 -1.17
N VAL A 798 -28.21 -33.77 0.04
CA VAL A 798 -26.77 -33.79 0.34
C VAL A 798 -26.31 -35.25 0.45
N VAL A 799 -25.57 -35.73 -0.54
CA VAL A 799 -25.06 -37.11 -0.60
C VAL A 799 -23.66 -37.23 0.03
N SER A 800 -22.95 -36.11 0.11
CA SER A 800 -21.61 -36.03 0.72
C SER A 800 -21.32 -34.62 1.19
N GLU A 801 -20.69 -34.49 2.36
CA GLU A 801 -20.26 -33.19 2.91
C GLU A 801 -19.22 -32.48 2.05
N VAL A 802 -18.45 -33.21 1.26
CA VAL A 802 -17.43 -32.67 0.35
C VAL A 802 -17.94 -32.41 -1.07
N SER A 803 -19.23 -32.70 -1.33
CA SER A 803 -19.85 -32.31 -2.61
C SER A 803 -20.05 -30.80 -2.70
N VAL A 804 -20.24 -30.27 -3.93
CA VAL A 804 -20.54 -28.84 -4.15
C VAL A 804 -21.73 -28.40 -3.29
N LYS A 805 -22.81 -29.17 -3.28
CA LYS A 805 -24.00 -28.83 -2.47
C LYS A 805 -23.71 -28.93 -0.96
N GLY A 806 -23.05 -30.02 -0.52
CA GLY A 806 -22.86 -30.33 0.89
C GLY A 806 -21.88 -29.37 1.58
N SER A 807 -20.75 -29.07 0.92
CA SER A 807 -19.70 -28.22 1.49
C SER A 807 -20.19 -26.82 1.82
N GLN A 808 -21.18 -26.31 1.07
CA GLN A 808 -21.67 -24.94 1.23
C GLN A 808 -22.56 -24.73 2.47
N PHE A 809 -23.04 -25.80 3.08
CA PHE A 809 -23.71 -25.73 4.39
C PHE A 809 -22.73 -25.62 5.56
N ASN A 810 -21.44 -25.86 5.35
CA ASN A 810 -20.42 -25.56 6.34
C ASN A 810 -20.21 -24.05 6.43
N GLN A 811 -20.03 -23.53 7.64
CA GLN A 811 -19.67 -22.11 7.83
C GLN A 811 -18.35 -21.83 7.13
N PRO A 812 -18.25 -20.84 6.24
CA PRO A 812 -16.96 -20.38 5.73
C PRO A 812 -16.18 -19.70 6.87
N LEU A 813 -14.90 -20.05 6.99
CA LEU A 813 -13.99 -19.44 7.98
C LEU A 813 -13.02 -18.45 7.31
N LEU A 814 -13.37 -18.04 6.11
CA LEU A 814 -12.85 -16.88 5.38
C LEU A 814 -14.06 -16.18 4.76
N GLU A 815 -14.31 -14.93 5.13
CA GLU A 815 -15.49 -14.17 4.70
C GLU A 815 -15.20 -12.69 4.55
N PHE A 816 -15.86 -12.04 3.60
CA PHE A 816 -15.83 -10.59 3.39
C PHE A 816 -14.42 -10.00 3.26
N SER A 817 -13.55 -10.73 2.56
CA SER A 817 -12.15 -10.30 2.35
C SER A 817 -12.06 -9.04 1.48
N GLY A 818 -10.94 -8.32 1.57
CA GLY A 818 -10.62 -7.19 0.71
C GLY A 818 -10.11 -7.57 -0.69
N SER A 819 -10.39 -8.78 -1.18
CA SER A 819 -9.96 -9.27 -2.49
C SER A 819 -10.74 -8.63 -3.65
N CYS A 820 -10.26 -8.83 -4.87
CA CYS A 820 -10.95 -8.37 -6.08
C CYS A 820 -12.36 -8.98 -6.19
N ALA A 821 -13.29 -8.25 -6.81
CA ALA A 821 -14.60 -8.76 -7.17
C ALA A 821 -14.42 -9.95 -8.13
N GLY A 822 -14.99 -11.13 -7.78
CA GLY A 822 -14.83 -12.36 -8.56
C GLY A 822 -13.44 -13.03 -8.43
N CYS A 823 -12.69 -12.77 -7.37
CA CYS A 823 -11.38 -13.37 -7.14
C CYS A 823 -11.46 -14.89 -7.03
N ALA A 824 -10.78 -15.61 -7.93
CA ALA A 824 -10.75 -17.06 -7.89
C ALA A 824 -9.96 -17.60 -6.69
N GLU A 825 -8.87 -16.94 -6.31
CA GLU A 825 -8.02 -17.36 -5.18
C GLU A 825 -8.81 -17.43 -3.87
N THR A 826 -9.57 -16.38 -3.54
CA THR A 826 -10.39 -16.36 -2.31
C THR A 826 -11.53 -17.36 -2.33
N SER A 827 -12.06 -17.72 -3.50
CA SER A 827 -13.07 -18.78 -3.58
C SER A 827 -12.51 -20.16 -3.22
N TYR A 828 -11.27 -20.48 -3.62
CA TYR A 828 -10.57 -21.70 -3.21
C TYR A 828 -10.20 -21.68 -1.72
N ALA A 829 -9.59 -20.59 -1.26
CA ALA A 829 -9.21 -20.43 0.15
C ALA A 829 -10.44 -20.56 1.07
N ARG A 830 -11.56 -19.94 0.72
CA ARG A 830 -12.82 -20.07 1.45
C ARG A 830 -13.32 -21.52 1.51
N LEU A 831 -13.31 -22.24 0.37
CA LEU A 831 -13.74 -23.65 0.33
C LEU A 831 -12.85 -24.52 1.22
N ILE A 832 -11.54 -24.33 1.17
CA ILE A 832 -10.59 -25.05 2.01
C ILE A 832 -10.88 -24.80 3.49
N THR A 833 -11.18 -23.56 3.88
CA THR A 833 -11.54 -23.24 5.28
C THR A 833 -12.86 -23.87 5.70
N GLN A 834 -13.83 -24.03 4.80
CA GLN A 834 -15.09 -24.72 5.09
C GLN A 834 -14.87 -26.23 5.38
N LEU A 835 -13.85 -26.84 4.78
CA LEU A 835 -13.56 -28.26 4.90
C LEU A 835 -12.58 -28.58 6.02
N PHE A 836 -11.59 -27.71 6.25
CA PHE A 836 -10.44 -27.99 7.12
C PHE A 836 -10.14 -26.89 8.15
N GLY A 837 -10.78 -25.70 8.05
CA GLY A 837 -10.38 -24.46 8.73
C GLY A 837 -10.21 -24.54 10.23
N GLU A 838 -10.98 -25.35 10.95
CA GLU A 838 -10.88 -25.49 12.42
C GLU A 838 -9.56 -26.12 12.90
N LYS A 839 -8.74 -26.65 11.97
CA LYS A 839 -7.47 -27.33 12.26
C LYS A 839 -6.30 -26.83 11.46
N MET A 840 -6.50 -25.73 10.71
CA MET A 840 -5.50 -25.20 9.81
C MET A 840 -4.55 -24.24 10.50
N PHE A 841 -3.25 -24.50 10.32
CA PHE A 841 -2.23 -23.46 10.35
C PHE A 841 -1.95 -23.03 8.91
N ILE A 842 -1.88 -21.75 8.68
CA ILE A 842 -1.62 -21.16 7.35
C ILE A 842 -0.31 -20.36 7.41
N SER A 843 0.68 -20.82 6.65
CA SER A 843 1.87 -20.05 6.29
C SER A 843 1.56 -19.37 4.98
N ASN A 844 1.55 -18.03 4.96
CA ASN A 844 1.12 -17.24 3.81
C ASN A 844 2.31 -16.51 3.20
N ALA A 845 2.52 -16.66 1.89
CA ALA A 845 3.54 -15.89 1.18
C ALA A 845 3.10 -14.43 0.98
N THR A 846 4.06 -13.52 0.93
CA THR A 846 3.80 -12.11 0.58
C THR A 846 3.27 -12.01 -0.85
N GLY A 847 2.05 -11.53 -1.00
CA GLY A 847 1.35 -11.39 -2.29
C GLY A 847 -0.08 -10.91 -2.09
N CYS A 848 -0.98 -11.23 -3.02
CA CYS A 848 -2.40 -10.88 -2.90
C CYS A 848 -3.03 -11.47 -1.63
N SER A 849 -2.66 -12.70 -1.27
CA SER A 849 -3.17 -13.39 -0.08
C SER A 849 -2.79 -12.71 1.23
N SER A 850 -1.65 -12.01 1.29
CA SER A 850 -1.27 -11.15 2.43
C SER A 850 -2.19 -9.93 2.52
N ILE A 851 -2.52 -9.34 1.37
CA ILE A 851 -3.30 -8.11 1.31
C ILE A 851 -4.76 -8.37 1.70
N TRP A 852 -5.41 -9.37 1.09
CA TRP A 852 -6.80 -9.66 1.42
C TRP A 852 -6.96 -10.49 2.71
N GLY A 853 -5.94 -11.21 3.14
CA GLY A 853 -5.98 -12.10 4.31
C GLY A 853 -5.42 -11.50 5.60
N GLY A 854 -4.48 -10.58 5.51
CA GLY A 854 -3.70 -10.03 6.63
C GLY A 854 -3.83 -8.53 6.85
N THR A 855 -4.89 -7.88 6.38
CA THR A 855 -5.09 -6.44 6.65
C THR A 855 -5.17 -6.23 8.17
N ALA A 856 -4.28 -5.37 8.69
CA ALA A 856 -4.22 -5.06 10.12
C ALA A 856 -5.59 -4.62 10.66
N SER A 857 -5.98 -5.14 11.79
CA SER A 857 -7.29 -4.96 12.45
C SER A 857 -8.53 -5.48 11.71
N ILE A 858 -8.42 -5.92 10.44
CA ILE A 858 -9.56 -6.32 9.60
C ILE A 858 -9.29 -7.73 9.05
N SER A 859 -9.24 -8.74 9.92
CA SER A 859 -9.03 -10.12 9.48
C SER A 859 -10.30 -10.71 8.86
N PRO A 860 -10.25 -11.27 7.62
CA PRO A 860 -11.35 -11.98 7.02
C PRO A 860 -11.44 -13.44 7.47
N TYR A 861 -10.39 -13.98 8.06
CA TYR A 861 -10.45 -15.28 8.73
C TYR A 861 -11.27 -15.18 10.00
N THR A 862 -12.05 -16.19 10.28
CA THR A 862 -12.98 -16.18 11.42
C THR A 862 -13.06 -17.55 12.07
N THR A 863 -13.79 -17.65 13.17
CA THR A 863 -13.99 -18.88 13.93
C THR A 863 -15.36 -19.50 13.66
N ASN A 864 -15.43 -20.83 13.72
CA ASN A 864 -16.69 -21.53 13.73
C ASN A 864 -17.48 -21.18 14.99
N LYS A 865 -18.68 -20.68 14.83
CA LYS A 865 -19.53 -20.19 15.93
C LYS A 865 -19.95 -21.30 16.92
N ALA A 866 -19.89 -22.57 16.53
CA ALA A 866 -20.23 -23.69 17.38
C ALA A 866 -19.04 -24.18 18.25
N SER A 867 -17.83 -24.19 17.68
CA SER A 867 -16.62 -24.72 18.33
C SER A 867 -15.65 -23.65 18.85
N GLY A 868 -15.74 -22.42 18.35
CA GLY A 868 -14.77 -21.35 18.62
C GLY A 868 -13.41 -21.56 17.95
N HIS A 869 -13.25 -22.58 17.09
CA HIS A 869 -12.01 -22.86 16.38
C HIS A 869 -12.01 -22.29 14.97
N GLY A 870 -10.83 -21.91 14.47
CA GLY A 870 -10.64 -21.38 13.12
C GLY A 870 -9.19 -21.44 12.67
N PRO A 871 -8.88 -20.99 11.42
CA PRO A 871 -7.52 -20.98 10.91
C PRO A 871 -6.62 -20.08 11.75
N ALA A 872 -5.41 -20.55 12.07
CA ALA A 872 -4.33 -19.71 12.57
C ALA A 872 -3.45 -19.31 11.39
N TRP A 873 -3.23 -18.00 11.22
CA TRP A 873 -2.60 -17.43 10.02
C TRP A 873 -1.39 -16.58 10.38
N ILE A 874 -0.30 -16.74 9.63
CA ILE A 874 0.90 -15.92 9.74
C ILE A 874 1.45 -15.64 8.35
N ASN A 875 1.94 -14.41 8.13
CA ASN A 875 2.58 -14.02 6.88
C ASN A 875 4.09 -14.26 6.95
N SER A 876 4.63 -14.92 5.92
CA SER A 876 6.07 -15.03 5.68
C SER A 876 6.51 -14.16 4.50
N LEU A 877 7.78 -14.20 4.14
CA LEU A 877 8.26 -13.62 2.89
C LEU A 877 7.86 -14.51 1.71
N PHE A 878 7.86 -13.93 0.50
CA PHE A 878 7.50 -14.68 -0.71
C PHE A 878 8.48 -15.84 -0.96
N GLU A 879 9.76 -15.60 -0.76
CA GLU A 879 10.86 -16.49 -1.12
C GLU A 879 11.05 -17.65 -0.14
N ASP A 880 10.55 -17.56 1.09
CA ASP A 880 10.80 -18.53 2.18
C ASP A 880 9.54 -19.26 2.70
N ASN A 881 8.41 -19.06 2.05
CA ASN A 881 7.13 -19.54 2.59
C ASN A 881 7.06 -21.07 2.75
N ALA A 882 7.70 -21.84 1.85
CA ALA A 882 7.75 -23.28 1.96
C ALA A 882 8.52 -23.72 3.19
N GLU A 883 9.69 -23.14 3.42
CA GLU A 883 10.56 -23.40 4.57
C GLU A 883 9.94 -22.91 5.87
N HIS A 884 9.28 -21.75 5.83
CA HIS A 884 8.54 -21.22 6.99
C HIS A 884 7.40 -22.17 7.40
N GLY A 885 6.59 -22.64 6.44
CA GLY A 885 5.52 -23.59 6.69
C GLY A 885 6.04 -24.95 7.20
N LEU A 886 7.17 -25.41 6.66
CA LEU A 886 7.85 -26.61 7.15
C LEU A 886 8.37 -26.40 8.58
N GLY A 887 8.94 -25.23 8.88
CA GLY A 887 9.38 -24.87 10.23
C GLY A 887 8.24 -24.88 11.24
N MET A 888 7.06 -24.33 10.87
CA MET A 888 5.86 -24.38 11.71
C MET A 888 5.44 -25.83 12.02
N GLN A 889 5.45 -26.70 11.00
CA GLN A 889 5.10 -28.12 11.17
C GLN A 889 6.10 -28.82 12.08
N ILE A 890 7.40 -28.68 11.84
CA ILE A 890 8.46 -29.30 12.65
C ILE A 890 8.35 -28.84 14.10
N GLY A 891 8.20 -27.54 14.34
CA GLY A 891 8.06 -26.98 15.68
C GLY A 891 6.86 -27.55 16.42
N TYR A 892 5.68 -27.52 15.80
CA TYR A 892 4.46 -28.07 16.38
C TYR A 892 4.55 -29.57 16.67
N GLU A 893 5.02 -30.37 15.70
CA GLU A 893 5.12 -31.82 15.87
C GLU A 893 6.15 -32.19 16.94
N THR A 894 7.25 -31.48 17.07
CA THR A 894 8.25 -31.69 18.12
C THR A 894 7.65 -31.48 19.52
N VAL A 895 6.94 -30.36 19.73
CA VAL A 895 6.25 -30.09 21.01
C VAL A 895 5.22 -31.20 21.28
N ARG A 896 4.47 -31.58 20.25
CA ARG A 896 3.44 -32.59 20.32
C ARG A 896 3.98 -34.00 20.67
N GLU A 897 5.05 -34.45 20.01
CA GLU A 897 5.65 -35.75 20.26
C GLU A 897 6.26 -35.83 21.69
N ASN A 898 6.85 -34.73 22.17
CA ASN A 898 7.30 -34.65 23.57
C ASN A 898 6.11 -34.78 24.53
N LEU A 899 4.97 -34.20 24.22
CA LEU A 899 3.76 -34.30 25.03
C LEU A 899 3.18 -35.71 24.97
N ILE A 900 3.18 -36.35 23.78
CA ILE A 900 2.75 -37.75 23.60
C ILE A 900 3.61 -38.71 24.45
N THR A 901 4.92 -38.49 24.52
CA THR A 901 5.81 -39.28 25.37
C THR A 901 5.44 -39.19 26.85
N LYS A 902 5.05 -38.00 27.34
CA LYS A 902 4.52 -37.80 28.70
C LYS A 902 3.19 -38.54 28.90
N VAL A 903 2.30 -38.51 27.88
CA VAL A 903 1.02 -39.22 27.90
C VAL A 903 1.24 -40.73 27.97
N GLU A 904 2.16 -41.27 27.16
CA GLU A 904 2.50 -42.71 27.19
C GLU A 904 3.05 -43.20 28.55
N ALA A 905 3.80 -42.32 29.24
CA ALA A 905 4.34 -42.58 30.56
C ALA A 905 3.27 -42.73 31.67
N LEU A 906 2.04 -42.26 31.40
CA LEU A 906 0.91 -42.40 32.35
C LEU A 906 0.20 -43.78 32.29
N LYS A 907 0.54 -44.65 31.32
CA LYS A 907 -0.08 -45.98 31.21
C LYS A 907 0.12 -46.80 32.51
N GLY A 908 -0.89 -47.51 32.90
CA GLY A 908 -0.89 -48.36 34.08
C GLY A 908 -1.43 -47.66 35.34
N LYS A 909 -1.89 -46.40 35.26
CA LYS A 909 -2.49 -45.68 36.42
C LYS A 909 -3.94 -46.04 36.64
N SER A 910 -4.77 -46.10 35.58
CA SER A 910 -6.16 -46.56 35.67
C SER A 910 -6.62 -47.14 34.33
N ALA A 911 -7.62 -48.06 34.37
CA ALA A 911 -8.14 -48.66 33.15
C ALA A 911 -8.80 -47.64 32.18
N ASP A 912 -9.49 -46.65 32.71
CA ASP A 912 -10.15 -45.63 31.92
C ASP A 912 -9.13 -44.70 31.23
N LEU A 913 -8.06 -44.28 31.91
CA LEU A 913 -6.99 -43.49 31.36
C LEU A 913 -6.22 -44.27 30.30
N ASP A 914 -5.91 -45.57 30.56
CA ASP A 914 -5.21 -46.43 29.59
C ASP A 914 -6.01 -46.58 28.30
N ALA A 915 -7.34 -46.83 28.42
CA ALA A 915 -8.21 -46.92 27.23
C ALA A 915 -8.24 -45.61 26.42
N ALA A 916 -8.27 -44.46 27.08
CA ALA A 916 -8.22 -43.17 26.42
C ALA A 916 -6.87 -42.93 25.73
N ILE A 917 -5.75 -43.28 26.36
CA ILE A 917 -4.41 -43.18 25.80
C ILE A 917 -4.27 -44.09 24.56
N GLU A 918 -4.71 -45.35 24.66
CA GLU A 918 -4.61 -46.27 23.50
C GLU A 918 -5.39 -45.77 22.30
N LYS A 919 -6.64 -45.34 22.52
CA LYS A 919 -7.48 -44.80 21.44
C LYS A 919 -6.88 -43.54 20.81
N PHE A 920 -6.28 -42.65 21.59
CA PHE A 920 -5.58 -41.47 21.12
C PHE A 920 -4.36 -41.87 20.28
N LEU A 921 -3.53 -42.81 20.74
CA LEU A 921 -2.33 -43.23 20.02
C LEU A 921 -2.65 -43.93 18.69
N GLU A 922 -3.72 -44.73 18.62
CA GLU A 922 -4.19 -45.35 17.37
C GLU A 922 -4.51 -44.32 16.30
N THR A 923 -4.95 -43.12 16.68
CA THR A 923 -5.43 -42.10 15.77
C THR A 923 -4.48 -40.89 15.64
N LYS A 924 -3.38 -40.85 16.38
CA LYS A 924 -2.53 -39.65 16.55
C LYS A 924 -2.05 -39.00 15.27
N ASN A 925 -1.93 -39.73 14.16
CA ASN A 925 -1.47 -39.20 12.87
C ASN A 925 -2.61 -38.84 11.91
N ASN A 926 -3.86 -39.00 12.29
CA ASN A 926 -5.00 -38.73 11.43
C ASN A 926 -5.77 -37.50 11.94
N THR A 927 -5.72 -36.40 11.21
CA THR A 927 -6.31 -35.13 11.61
C THR A 927 -7.81 -35.18 11.90
N LYS A 928 -8.56 -35.99 11.15
CA LYS A 928 -10.02 -36.19 11.38
C LYS A 928 -10.32 -37.17 12.47
N ALA A 929 -9.68 -38.33 12.44
CA ALA A 929 -9.96 -39.42 13.41
C ALA A 929 -9.46 -39.10 14.81
N ASN A 930 -8.46 -38.24 14.99
CA ASN A 930 -7.84 -37.94 16.28
C ASN A 930 -8.67 -36.97 17.15
N ASP A 931 -9.66 -36.29 16.64
CA ASP A 931 -10.39 -35.24 17.33
C ASP A 931 -11.14 -35.74 18.59
N ALA A 932 -12.00 -36.71 18.39
CA ALA A 932 -12.77 -37.29 19.51
C ALA A 932 -11.86 -38.02 20.52
N PRO A 933 -10.87 -38.84 20.09
CA PRO A 933 -9.89 -39.41 21.03
C PRO A 933 -9.06 -38.40 21.80
N ALA A 934 -8.63 -37.26 21.17
CA ALA A 934 -7.89 -36.22 21.86
C ALA A 934 -8.74 -35.52 22.93
N LYS A 935 -10.01 -35.24 22.65
CA LYS A 935 -10.96 -34.71 23.65
C LYS A 935 -11.22 -35.67 24.78
N ALA A 936 -11.39 -36.96 24.47
CA ALA A 936 -11.58 -38.00 25.49
C ALA A 936 -10.33 -38.17 26.39
N LEU A 937 -9.13 -38.07 25.79
CA LEU A 937 -7.89 -38.06 26.54
C LEU A 937 -7.77 -36.85 27.48
N VAL A 938 -8.10 -35.66 27.02
CA VAL A 938 -8.14 -34.47 27.90
C VAL A 938 -9.08 -34.67 29.08
N ALA A 939 -10.30 -35.20 28.85
CA ALA A 939 -11.25 -35.46 29.92
C ALA A 939 -10.73 -36.53 30.89
N ALA A 940 -10.07 -37.57 30.41
CA ALA A 940 -9.47 -38.59 31.25
C ALA A 940 -8.29 -38.07 32.08
N LEU A 941 -7.47 -37.18 31.52
CA LEU A 941 -6.39 -36.48 32.24
C LEU A 941 -6.92 -35.52 33.31
N GLU A 942 -8.00 -34.83 33.04
CA GLU A 942 -8.69 -33.97 34.02
C GLU A 942 -9.29 -34.80 35.18
N ALA A 943 -9.82 -35.99 34.88
CA ALA A 943 -10.34 -36.89 35.87
C ALA A 943 -9.24 -37.56 36.71
N ASP A 944 -8.07 -37.87 36.11
CA ASP A 944 -6.92 -38.46 36.82
C ASP A 944 -6.37 -37.48 37.88
N GLY A 945 -6.30 -36.23 37.62
CA GLY A 945 -5.95 -35.16 38.56
C GLY A 945 -4.53 -35.22 39.15
N SER A 946 -3.67 -36.13 38.67
CA SER A 946 -2.29 -36.23 39.13
C SER A 946 -1.46 -35.04 38.70
N ALA A 947 -0.31 -34.78 39.33
CA ALA A 947 0.60 -33.70 38.98
C ALA A 947 1.12 -33.84 37.54
N GLU A 948 1.37 -35.07 37.11
CA GLU A 948 1.82 -35.39 35.74
C GLU A 948 0.73 -35.10 34.70
N ALA A 949 -0.54 -35.48 35.01
CA ALA A 949 -1.68 -35.15 34.17
C ALA A 949 -1.88 -33.63 34.07
N ALA A 950 -1.76 -32.92 35.19
CA ALA A 950 -1.87 -31.46 35.24
C ALA A 950 -0.76 -30.79 34.43
N GLU A 951 0.44 -31.31 34.37
CA GLU A 951 1.54 -30.84 33.55
C GLU A 951 1.24 -30.99 32.03
N ILE A 952 0.65 -32.12 31.63
CA ILE A 952 0.23 -32.37 30.24
C ILE A 952 -0.91 -31.42 29.85
N LEU A 953 -1.85 -31.17 30.75
CA LEU A 953 -3.00 -30.31 30.49
C LEU A 953 -2.63 -28.85 30.26
N LYS A 954 -1.46 -28.37 30.69
CA LYS A 954 -0.98 -27.02 30.35
C LYS A 954 -0.83 -26.83 28.84
N ASP A 955 -0.46 -27.89 28.13
CA ASP A 955 -0.19 -27.92 26.73
C ASP A 955 -1.23 -28.71 25.92
N LYS A 956 -2.43 -28.91 26.47
CA LYS A 956 -3.49 -29.74 25.88
C LYS A 956 -3.88 -29.37 24.45
N GLN A 957 -3.65 -28.10 24.03
CA GLN A 957 -3.89 -27.64 22.67
C GLN A 957 -3.05 -28.37 21.62
N TYR A 958 -1.91 -28.97 21.99
CA TYR A 958 -1.05 -29.76 21.07
C TYR A 958 -1.49 -31.23 20.95
N LEU A 959 -2.39 -31.74 21.75
CA LEU A 959 -2.81 -33.17 21.67
C LEU A 959 -3.55 -33.45 20.35
N ALA A 960 -4.49 -32.62 19.96
CA ALA A 960 -5.22 -32.82 18.72
C ALA A 960 -4.34 -32.57 17.48
N LYS A 961 -4.33 -33.53 16.53
CA LYS A 961 -3.56 -33.38 15.25
C LYS A 961 -4.08 -32.19 14.46
N LYS A 962 -3.18 -31.33 14.02
CA LYS A 962 -3.44 -30.17 13.17
C LYS A 962 -2.90 -30.38 11.76
N SER A 963 -3.27 -29.51 10.83
CA SER A 963 -2.79 -29.48 9.46
C SER A 963 -2.09 -28.15 9.13
N PHE A 964 -1.07 -28.22 8.30
CA PHE A 964 -0.26 -27.07 7.88
C PHE A 964 -0.44 -26.84 6.39
N TRP A 965 -0.73 -25.62 6.05
CA TRP A 965 -1.08 -25.20 4.70
C TRP A 965 -0.18 -24.05 4.29
N ILE A 966 0.29 -24.08 3.05
CA ILE A 966 1.07 -23.01 2.45
C ILE A 966 0.17 -22.31 1.44
N PHE A 967 -0.03 -21.01 1.62
CA PHE A 967 -0.78 -20.14 0.71
C PHE A 967 0.19 -19.14 0.09
N GLY A 968 0.03 -18.86 -1.24
CA GLY A 968 0.91 -17.92 -1.92
C GLY A 968 0.35 -17.44 -3.23
#